data_ff25e04a66184e2f2c3414d52ef9b8da
#
_entry.id   ff25e04a66184e2f2c3414d52ef9b8da
#
_cell.length_a   1.000
_cell.length_b   1.000
_cell.length_c   1.000
_cell.angle_alpha   90.00
_cell.angle_beta   90.00
_cell.angle_gamma   90.00
#
_symmetry.space_group_name_H-M   'P 1'
#
loop_
_entity.id
_entity.type
_entity.pdbx_description
1 polymer ?
#
loop_
_entity_poly.entity_id
_entity_poly.type
_entity_poly.pdbx_seq_one_letter_code
_entity_poly.pdbx_strand_id
1 'polypeptide(L)'
;MTFHFGRIDMRKVLSVKSLVAMIMLGFCFETSSFAACHSTYNLSVTSPSTEKQISIRLIILDNKSGNPLQSAVASASQYGIYTVSDKDGKATLKNIPKGKCRISIELLGYVKETVEINPETEDQPVTIKLKEENLSIDGVVVVAQRGSAGESTSSIIGRQALDHIQATSLKDIFQLLPGNVVTSNPSLTTAGVFQNRTLDKYDSNNSFGAAIVVDGVPMSVNADMNTKGGNGSTSGVDMRSIGTDDIESVEVVRGIASAEYGDLSSGTMIVKSKVGVTDLKMRAKIYPGIYQFYAGKGLSLKKAGTLNINADYARGKSDPRYKTDTYDRVLASLVHSINTKNGSSFITKLSTTNTYEWSGPDPDEKITDVWKTDRNNGFQLSHSGSLNTNRLFVRTLKYDLSYSLKKSDSYTRAYMSGLRPVVNATKEGTYETIMLPSEYYGCGGTVGKPMTFFAKLSDSFYLNSRNSLFKNRFNLGTEFRSEGNVGRGYEDDDPLKPLSSSGYRPRSFKDIPFLNQISAWAEDNINLRFSKTKEYPVLNLQAGLRWTMIQPGLGKQMSTLSPRINASFAANKWVSLRLGFGISEKTPSLLSLYPERTYLDYLNVNASNGEDRYLTVFTTRIFDRNSLRLKPMRNIKYEVGADFKTPWGQSISIIAYRESVRHGFGSDNSVWKTVSFNHWDATDVRFDGNMASYDKGKPSNVQTFLTNILFPANTDSHISEGIELDCNLGQIRSSGTSFYLTGSYSMTKSETERKTYMLPKGYGKSYSRIYLAYPAGMNGSERRQGTMVLRVVQSIPKLNFVLSGTVQTIFYDYTMNSRFTAAPEGYIIAEENVAPQVGTGMNKYVAFTSDQLADSDYSFPENWPSGERFLLKEQIFKKTAYSDVPETWPPLWVFNLRVTKDITKFLGTSFYVNNLFFSQPWHKSSVSSSVTERNSNLFSFGIELYVNL
;
A
#
# COMPACT_ATOMS: atom_id res chain seq x y z
N MET A 1 20.37 45.67 -14.49
CA MET A 1 21.25 44.52 -14.74
C MET A 1 20.45 43.26 -14.54
N THR A 2 19.92 42.74 -15.64
CA THR A 2 19.01 41.57 -15.66
C THR A 2 19.83 40.35 -16.07
N PHE A 3 20.01 39.41 -15.18
CA PHE A 3 20.68 38.17 -15.50
C PHE A 3 19.66 37.15 -16.07
N HIS A 4 19.82 36.83 -17.32
CA HIS A 4 19.16 35.74 -18.01
C HIS A 4 19.86 34.43 -17.62
N PHE A 5 19.16 33.55 -16.92
CA PHE A 5 19.56 32.14 -16.76
C PHE A 5 18.93 31.34 -17.91
N GLY A 6 19.79 30.89 -18.83
CA GLY A 6 19.41 30.03 -19.93
C GLY A 6 18.89 28.66 -19.41
N ARG A 7 17.80 28.20 -19.99
CA ARG A 7 17.26 26.86 -19.83
C ARG A 7 18.27 25.82 -20.31
N ILE A 8 18.84 25.05 -19.39
CA ILE A 8 19.63 23.85 -19.71
C ILE A 8 18.66 22.72 -20.01
N ASP A 9 18.66 22.28 -21.26
CA ASP A 9 17.87 21.13 -21.71
C ASP A 9 18.47 19.81 -21.16
N MET A 10 17.89 19.30 -20.09
CA MET A 10 18.30 18.07 -19.38
C MET A 10 18.09 16.78 -20.19
N ARG A 11 17.69 16.85 -21.44
CA ARG A 11 17.48 15.66 -22.28
C ARG A 11 18.75 15.02 -22.86
N LYS A 12 19.93 15.63 -22.66
CA LYS A 12 21.20 15.17 -23.26
C LYS A 12 22.26 14.65 -22.29
N VAL A 13 22.01 14.62 -20.98
CA VAL A 13 23.05 14.22 -20.00
C VAL A 13 22.49 13.21 -19.02
N LEU A 14 22.51 11.96 -19.40
CA LEU A 14 22.53 10.85 -18.44
C LEU A 14 23.14 9.61 -19.10
N SER A 15 24.45 9.65 -19.32
CA SER A 15 25.21 8.40 -19.42
C SER A 15 25.51 7.90 -18.02
N VAL A 16 25.48 6.58 -17.81
CA VAL A 16 25.80 5.92 -16.53
C VAL A 16 27.13 6.39 -15.93
N LYS A 17 28.06 6.86 -16.75
CA LYS A 17 29.35 7.43 -16.34
C LYS A 17 29.21 8.79 -15.62
N SER A 18 28.24 9.61 -16.00
CA SER A 18 28.01 10.93 -15.36
C SER A 18 27.31 10.78 -14.01
N LEU A 19 26.48 9.76 -13.82
CA LEU A 19 25.81 9.48 -12.55
C LEU A 19 26.80 8.97 -11.49
N VAL A 20 27.76 8.12 -11.86
CA VAL A 20 28.82 7.63 -10.97
C VAL A 20 29.76 8.76 -10.57
N ALA A 21 30.08 9.68 -11.48
CA ALA A 21 30.90 10.85 -11.19
C ALA A 21 30.19 11.85 -10.25
N MET A 22 28.87 12.00 -10.35
CA MET A 22 28.10 12.88 -9.45
C MET A 22 28.00 12.31 -8.03
N ILE A 23 27.91 10.99 -7.87
CA ILE A 23 27.94 10.32 -6.55
C ILE A 23 29.33 10.42 -5.92
N MET A 24 30.41 10.36 -6.70
CA MET A 24 31.79 10.54 -6.23
C MET A 24 32.12 11.99 -5.87
N LEU A 25 31.55 12.97 -6.55
CA LEU A 25 31.76 14.40 -6.26
C LEU A 25 31.01 14.88 -5.02
N GLY A 26 29.89 14.26 -4.66
CA GLY A 26 29.18 14.55 -3.40
C GLY A 26 29.97 14.17 -2.16
N PHE A 27 30.93 13.24 -2.27
CA PHE A 27 31.80 12.81 -1.18
C PHE A 27 33.05 13.68 -0.95
N CYS A 28 33.40 14.53 -1.94
CA CYS A 28 34.62 15.36 -1.86
C CYS A 28 34.40 16.80 -1.35
N PHE A 29 33.15 17.24 -1.16
CA PHE A 29 32.88 18.65 -0.79
C PHE A 29 32.64 18.91 0.70
N GLU A 30 32.67 17.90 1.57
CA GLU A 30 32.47 18.10 3.03
C GLU A 30 33.70 17.98 3.90
N THR A 31 34.92 17.94 3.33
CA THR A 31 36.15 17.86 4.16
C THR A 31 36.83 19.19 4.44
N SER A 32 36.28 20.33 4.04
CA SER A 32 36.96 21.64 4.18
C SER A 32 36.30 22.69 5.07
N SER A 33 35.31 22.34 5.90
CA SER A 33 34.62 23.34 6.79
C SER A 33 34.46 22.93 8.25
N PHE A 34 35.25 22.01 8.75
CA PHE A 34 35.32 21.71 10.19
C PHE A 34 36.68 22.00 10.81
N ALA A 35 37.14 23.23 10.68
CA ALA A 35 38.27 23.72 11.44
C ALA A 35 37.94 25.09 12.03
N ALA A 36 37.18 25.14 13.11
CA ALA A 36 37.18 26.18 14.11
C ALA A 36 36.01 26.01 15.11
N CYS A 37 36.19 25.14 16.06
CA CYS A 37 35.61 25.34 17.41
C CYS A 37 36.33 24.36 18.35
N HIS A 38 37.47 24.81 18.86
CA HIS A 38 38.13 24.19 20.00
C HIS A 38 37.38 24.58 21.27
N SER A 39 36.59 23.69 21.81
CA SER A 39 36.35 23.59 23.22
C SER A 39 36.72 22.18 23.66
N THR A 40 37.75 22.13 24.45
CA THR A 40 38.40 20.94 25.01
C THR A 40 37.44 20.18 25.90
N TYR A 41 36.80 19.13 25.35
CA TYR A 41 36.42 17.97 26.14
C TYR A 41 37.34 16.83 25.80
N ASN A 42 38.25 16.52 26.74
CA ASN A 42 39.06 15.32 26.71
C ASN A 42 38.14 14.09 26.79
N LEU A 43 37.59 13.66 25.67
CA LEU A 43 37.18 12.28 25.48
C LEU A 43 38.49 11.51 25.16
N SER A 44 39.04 10.87 26.16
CA SER A 44 40.10 9.88 25.98
C SER A 44 39.53 8.75 25.12
N VAL A 45 39.72 8.85 23.81
CA VAL A 45 39.56 7.73 22.89
C VAL A 45 40.68 6.76 23.23
N THR A 46 40.42 5.91 24.21
CA THR A 46 41.29 4.74 24.42
C THR A 46 41.12 3.85 23.22
N SER A 47 42.20 3.59 22.52
CA SER A 47 42.36 2.59 21.48
C SER A 47 41.54 1.33 21.85
N PRO A 48 40.84 0.68 20.90
CA PRO A 48 40.09 -0.52 21.21
C PRO A 48 41.05 -1.54 21.78
N SER A 49 40.77 -1.98 23.01
CA SER A 49 41.51 -3.07 23.61
C SER A 49 41.42 -4.25 22.65
N THR A 50 42.53 -4.83 22.31
CA THR A 50 42.69 -6.10 21.61
C THR A 50 42.08 -7.23 22.46
N GLU A 51 40.73 -7.26 22.61
CA GLU A 51 40.08 -8.51 22.92
C GLU A 51 40.32 -9.41 21.72
N LYS A 52 41.00 -10.56 21.95
CA LYS A 52 41.27 -11.58 20.95
C LYS A 52 39.94 -11.93 20.28
N GLN A 53 39.73 -11.40 19.10
CA GLN A 53 38.59 -11.77 18.24
C GLN A 53 38.86 -13.18 17.75
N ILE A 54 37.86 -14.03 17.83
CA ILE A 54 37.96 -15.46 17.50
C ILE A 54 37.23 -15.72 16.19
N SER A 55 37.70 -16.70 15.46
CA SER A 55 37.06 -17.21 14.26
C SER A 55 36.42 -18.55 14.57
N ILE A 56 35.12 -18.66 14.37
CA ILE A 56 34.36 -19.91 14.50
C ILE A 56 34.33 -20.59 13.14
N ARG A 57 34.85 -21.81 13.08
CA ARG A 57 34.85 -22.67 11.90
C ARG A 57 33.65 -23.62 11.99
N LEU A 58 32.82 -23.66 10.96
CA LEU A 58 31.63 -24.51 10.85
C LEU A 58 31.81 -25.47 9.68
N ILE A 59 31.26 -26.68 9.83
CA ILE A 59 31.08 -27.64 8.73
C ILE A 59 29.59 -27.94 8.68
N ILE A 60 28.93 -27.57 7.60
CA ILE A 60 27.48 -27.70 7.43
C ILE A 60 27.19 -28.87 6.48
N LEU A 61 26.52 -29.86 7.01
CA LEU A 61 26.26 -31.14 6.31
C LEU A 61 24.74 -31.36 6.22
N ASP A 62 24.31 -32.09 5.21
CA ASP A 62 22.98 -32.70 5.17
C ASP A 62 22.85 -33.80 6.25
N ASN A 63 21.77 -33.74 7.01
CA ASN A 63 21.58 -34.67 8.12
C ASN A 63 21.33 -36.12 7.68
N LYS A 64 20.80 -36.33 6.48
CA LYS A 64 20.40 -37.64 5.96
C LYS A 64 21.51 -38.30 5.15
N SER A 65 22.09 -37.54 4.22
CA SER A 65 23.12 -38.05 3.31
C SER A 65 24.55 -37.89 3.85
N GLY A 66 24.75 -36.96 4.82
CA GLY A 66 26.08 -36.55 5.29
C GLY A 66 26.89 -35.74 4.29
N ASN A 67 26.29 -35.36 3.15
CA ASN A 67 26.95 -34.57 2.13
C ASN A 67 27.15 -33.11 2.59
N PRO A 68 28.27 -32.47 2.18
CA PRO A 68 28.49 -31.06 2.49
C PRO A 68 27.46 -30.17 1.78
N LEU A 69 26.94 -29.18 2.53
CA LEU A 69 25.95 -28.24 2.04
C LEU A 69 26.61 -26.92 1.65
N GLN A 70 26.60 -26.63 0.36
CA GLN A 70 27.08 -25.37 -0.20
C GLN A 70 26.02 -24.29 -0.09
N SER A 71 26.44 -23.02 0.09
CA SER A 71 25.58 -21.83 0.12
C SER A 71 24.67 -21.71 1.36
N ALA A 72 24.90 -22.48 2.42
CA ALA A 72 24.24 -22.29 3.69
C ALA A 72 24.74 -21.00 4.36
N VAL A 73 23.82 -20.14 4.76
CA VAL A 73 24.12 -18.88 5.46
C VAL A 73 24.20 -19.14 6.95
N ALA A 74 25.39 -19.01 7.52
CA ALA A 74 25.58 -19.02 8.96
C ALA A 74 25.68 -17.59 9.48
N SER A 75 24.81 -17.20 10.41
CA SER A 75 24.74 -15.85 10.94
C SER A 75 24.77 -15.81 12.46
N ALA A 76 25.65 -14.97 13.01
CA ALA A 76 25.62 -14.54 14.39
C ALA A 76 24.92 -13.18 14.47
N SER A 77 23.59 -13.19 14.38
CA SER A 77 22.77 -11.98 14.26
C SER A 77 22.95 -11.00 15.42
N GLN A 78 23.27 -11.51 16.61
CA GLN A 78 23.63 -10.68 17.77
C GLN A 78 24.87 -9.81 17.56
N TYR A 79 25.71 -10.15 16.58
CA TYR A 79 26.92 -9.39 16.20
C TYR A 79 26.85 -8.87 14.76
N GLY A 80 25.76 -9.14 14.00
CA GLY A 80 25.61 -8.79 12.58
C GLY A 80 26.64 -9.45 11.68
N ILE A 81 27.24 -10.55 12.15
CA ILE A 81 28.26 -11.29 11.42
C ILE A 81 27.57 -12.46 10.73
N TYR A 82 27.85 -12.63 9.46
CA TYR A 82 27.42 -13.82 8.73
C TYR A 82 28.50 -14.30 7.78
N THR A 83 28.39 -15.54 7.38
CA THR A 83 29.25 -16.21 6.41
C THR A 83 28.41 -17.19 5.62
N VAL A 84 28.96 -17.70 4.52
CA VAL A 84 28.29 -18.67 3.67
C VAL A 84 29.19 -19.88 3.50
N SER A 85 28.61 -21.11 3.53
CA SER A 85 29.39 -22.33 3.37
C SER A 85 29.87 -22.49 1.92
N ASP A 86 31.08 -22.97 1.77
CA ASP A 86 31.71 -23.32 0.49
C ASP A 86 31.21 -24.70 -0.04
N LYS A 87 31.78 -25.14 -1.15
CA LYS A 87 31.46 -26.45 -1.77
C LYS A 87 31.69 -27.64 -0.85
N ASP A 88 32.58 -27.53 0.14
CA ASP A 88 32.92 -28.55 1.13
C ASP A 88 32.11 -28.38 2.42
N GLY A 89 31.07 -27.54 2.40
CA GLY A 89 30.20 -27.22 3.54
C GLY A 89 30.88 -26.37 4.63
N LYS A 90 32.10 -25.86 4.37
CA LYS A 90 32.88 -25.10 5.37
C LYS A 90 32.46 -23.63 5.36
N ALA A 91 32.19 -23.09 6.53
CA ALA A 91 31.90 -21.69 6.77
C ALA A 91 32.73 -21.15 7.94
N THR A 92 33.23 -19.93 7.85
CA THR A 92 34.04 -19.32 8.93
C THR A 92 33.49 -17.96 9.30
N LEU A 93 32.95 -17.86 10.51
CA LEU A 93 32.55 -16.59 11.12
C LEU A 93 33.77 -15.96 11.77
N LYS A 94 34.24 -14.83 11.24
CA LYS A 94 35.41 -14.10 11.74
C LYS A 94 35.01 -12.98 12.67
N ASN A 95 35.91 -12.59 13.56
CA ASN A 95 35.75 -11.44 14.46
C ASN A 95 34.59 -11.59 15.44
N ILE A 96 34.30 -12.80 15.92
CA ILE A 96 33.35 -13.06 16.98
C ILE A 96 33.96 -12.66 18.32
N PRO A 97 33.28 -11.84 19.14
CA PRO A 97 33.75 -11.60 20.52
C PRO A 97 33.77 -12.90 21.33
N LYS A 98 34.68 -12.98 22.29
CA LYS A 98 34.74 -14.09 23.23
C LYS A 98 33.43 -14.22 24.01
N GLY A 99 33.02 -15.45 24.28
CA GLY A 99 31.80 -15.77 25.02
C GLY A 99 30.73 -16.50 24.19
N LYS A 100 29.69 -16.99 24.84
CA LYS A 100 28.61 -17.74 24.19
C LYS A 100 27.99 -16.97 23.03
N CYS A 101 28.02 -17.58 21.84
CA CYS A 101 27.50 -17.03 20.59
C CYS A 101 26.41 -17.93 20.05
N ARG A 102 25.27 -17.35 19.75
CA ARG A 102 24.17 -18.07 19.08
C ARG A 102 24.32 -17.86 17.57
N ILE A 103 24.49 -18.95 16.84
CA ILE A 103 24.65 -18.95 15.39
C ILE A 103 23.41 -19.60 14.78
N SER A 104 22.74 -18.92 13.89
CA SER A 104 21.67 -19.49 13.08
C SER A 104 22.19 -19.85 11.70
N ILE A 105 21.82 -21.02 11.23
CA ILE A 105 22.17 -21.54 9.91
C ILE A 105 20.91 -21.70 9.09
N GLU A 106 20.92 -21.08 7.91
CA GLU A 106 19.80 -21.08 6.99
C GLU A 106 20.27 -21.53 5.60
N LEU A 107 19.61 -22.50 5.04
CA LEU A 107 19.79 -22.92 3.64
C LEU A 107 18.43 -23.19 3.05
N LEU A 108 18.20 -22.72 1.83
CA LEU A 108 16.95 -22.98 1.12
C LEU A 108 16.73 -24.50 0.95
N GLY A 109 15.55 -24.98 1.31
CA GLY A 109 15.22 -26.41 1.33
C GLY A 109 15.67 -27.15 2.61
N TYR A 110 16.16 -26.43 3.62
CA TYR A 110 16.55 -26.97 4.91
C TYR A 110 15.93 -26.21 6.07
N VAL A 111 15.59 -26.93 7.13
CA VAL A 111 15.10 -26.34 8.37
C VAL A 111 16.19 -25.48 8.99
N LYS A 112 15.86 -24.25 9.33
CA LYS A 112 16.74 -23.34 10.05
C LYS A 112 17.20 -23.97 11.35
N GLU A 113 18.51 -24.08 11.56
CA GLU A 113 19.12 -24.58 12.77
C GLU A 113 19.74 -23.42 13.55
N THR A 114 19.65 -23.47 14.88
CA THR A 114 20.28 -22.47 15.75
C THR A 114 21.07 -23.17 16.84
N VAL A 115 22.38 -22.91 16.87
CA VAL A 115 23.29 -23.52 17.83
C VAL A 115 23.95 -22.45 18.69
N GLU A 116 24.12 -22.74 19.97
CA GLU A 116 24.87 -21.91 20.89
C GLU A 116 26.28 -22.47 21.02
N ILE A 117 27.29 -21.70 20.63
CA ILE A 117 28.69 -22.08 20.61
C ILE A 117 29.47 -21.20 21.59
N ASN A 118 30.36 -21.82 22.39
CA ASN A 118 31.30 -21.07 23.19
C ASN A 118 32.69 -21.20 22.58
N PRO A 119 33.19 -20.19 21.86
CA PRO A 119 34.44 -20.27 21.14
C PRO A 119 35.70 -20.34 22.02
N GLU A 120 35.57 -20.21 23.34
CA GLU A 120 36.74 -20.35 24.26
C GLU A 120 37.10 -21.82 24.52
N THR A 121 36.16 -22.74 24.27
CA THR A 121 36.35 -24.16 24.58
C THR A 121 36.47 -25.04 23.33
N GLU A 122 36.20 -24.49 22.14
CA GLU A 122 36.14 -25.26 20.88
C GLU A 122 37.16 -24.76 19.86
N ASP A 123 38.33 -25.40 19.83
CA ASP A 123 39.40 -25.15 18.81
C ASP A 123 39.15 -25.96 17.52
N GLN A 124 38.18 -26.87 17.52
CA GLN A 124 37.79 -27.74 16.42
C GLN A 124 36.63 -27.15 15.63
N PRO A 125 36.51 -27.46 14.32
CA PRO A 125 35.35 -27.05 13.52
C PRO A 125 34.06 -27.66 14.09
N VAL A 126 33.06 -26.84 14.31
CA VAL A 126 31.73 -27.28 14.79
C VAL A 126 30.92 -27.83 13.60
N THR A 127 30.58 -29.10 13.66
CA THR A 127 29.77 -29.74 12.62
C THR A 127 28.31 -29.57 12.91
N ILE A 128 27.57 -28.99 11.95
CA ILE A 128 26.13 -28.74 12.02
C ILE A 128 25.45 -29.51 10.91
N LYS A 129 24.44 -30.31 11.28
CA LYS A 129 23.68 -31.11 10.34
C LYS A 129 22.32 -30.49 10.14
N LEU A 130 22.05 -29.94 8.95
CA LEU A 130 20.76 -29.41 8.57
C LEU A 130 19.85 -30.54 8.10
N LYS A 131 18.61 -30.52 8.58
CA LYS A 131 17.57 -31.40 8.07
C LYS A 131 16.96 -30.76 6.82
N GLU A 132 16.84 -31.55 5.73
CA GLU A 132 16.08 -31.09 4.57
C GLU A 132 14.70 -30.63 5.02
N GLU A 133 14.29 -29.45 4.53
CA GLU A 133 12.93 -28.94 4.66
C GLU A 133 12.02 -29.67 3.67
N ASN A 134 12.06 -31.01 3.72
CA ASN A 134 10.98 -31.77 3.14
C ASN A 134 9.74 -31.40 3.97
N LEU A 135 8.55 -31.47 3.37
CA LEU A 135 7.26 -31.61 4.07
C LEU A 135 7.26 -32.88 4.98
N SER A 136 8.39 -33.16 5.61
CA SER A 136 8.53 -34.22 6.60
C SER A 136 7.97 -33.65 7.89
N ILE A 137 6.88 -33.93 8.13
CA ILE A 137 5.80 -34.07 9.08
C ILE A 137 6.19 -33.90 10.58
N ASP A 138 7.43 -33.83 10.94
CA ASP A 138 7.88 -33.47 12.28
C ASP A 138 8.13 -31.97 12.36
N GLY A 139 7.05 -31.18 12.65
CA GLY A 139 7.13 -29.75 12.92
C GLY A 139 6.71 -28.82 11.79
N VAL A 140 5.75 -29.22 10.94
CA VAL A 140 5.19 -28.32 9.89
C VAL A 140 4.58 -27.08 10.52
N VAL A 141 5.17 -25.90 10.25
CA VAL A 141 4.68 -24.60 10.70
C VAL A 141 3.74 -24.03 9.65
N VAL A 142 2.44 -24.17 9.87
CA VAL A 142 1.38 -23.74 8.94
C VAL A 142 0.69 -22.43 9.38
N VAL A 143 1.33 -21.68 10.25
CA VAL A 143 0.81 -20.43 10.81
C VAL A 143 1.84 -19.32 10.69
N ALA A 144 1.38 -18.07 10.80
CA ALA A 144 2.27 -16.96 10.96
C ALA A 144 3.01 -17.05 12.29
N GLN A 145 4.32 -16.90 12.27
CA GLN A 145 5.15 -16.84 13.48
C GLN A 145 5.39 -15.37 13.83
N ARG A 146 5.63 -15.11 15.11
CA ARG A 146 6.05 -13.79 15.52
C ARG A 146 7.39 -13.45 14.88
N GLY A 147 7.50 -12.24 14.31
CA GLY A 147 8.72 -11.74 13.71
C GLY A 147 9.85 -11.61 14.73
N SER A 148 11.03 -11.99 14.34
CA SER A 148 12.25 -11.88 15.15
C SER A 148 13.06 -10.62 14.86
N ALA A 149 12.65 -9.86 13.85
CA ALA A 149 13.38 -8.66 13.41
C ALA A 149 12.98 -7.45 14.26
N GLY A 150 13.72 -7.23 15.34
CA GLY A 150 13.52 -6.09 16.23
C GLY A 150 12.40 -6.29 17.26
N GLU A 151 12.08 -5.23 17.98
CA GLU A 151 11.10 -5.21 19.07
C GLU A 151 9.68 -4.88 18.60
N SER A 152 9.51 -4.66 17.29
CA SER A 152 8.23 -4.30 16.65
C SER A 152 7.24 -5.46 16.62
N THR A 153 5.94 -5.12 16.59
CA THR A 153 4.88 -6.10 16.37
C THR A 153 4.86 -6.55 14.92
N SER A 154 5.40 -7.74 14.66
CA SER A 154 5.41 -8.34 13.32
C SER A 154 5.04 -9.81 13.33
N SER A 155 4.60 -10.30 12.17
CA SER A 155 4.29 -11.71 11.90
C SER A 155 5.08 -12.19 10.70
N ILE A 156 5.84 -13.29 10.84
CA ILE A 156 6.57 -13.94 9.75
C ILE A 156 5.78 -15.13 9.24
N ILE A 157 5.55 -15.17 7.96
CA ILE A 157 4.89 -16.24 7.23
C ILE A 157 5.95 -16.90 6.36
N GLY A 158 6.41 -18.06 6.74
CA GLY A 158 7.42 -18.82 6.02
C GLY A 158 6.83 -19.63 4.87
N ARG A 159 7.71 -20.26 4.10
CA ARG A 159 7.35 -21.05 2.91
C ARG A 159 6.33 -22.13 3.20
N GLN A 160 6.49 -22.89 4.28
CA GLN A 160 5.58 -23.96 4.66
C GLN A 160 4.15 -23.48 4.89
N ALA A 161 4.00 -22.32 5.55
CA ALA A 161 2.69 -21.71 5.76
C ALA A 161 2.06 -21.26 4.42
N LEU A 162 2.85 -20.66 3.51
CA LEU A 162 2.40 -20.26 2.18
C LEU A 162 1.96 -21.45 1.33
N ASP A 163 2.72 -22.55 1.34
CA ASP A 163 2.39 -23.78 0.63
C ASP A 163 1.13 -24.43 1.22
N HIS A 164 1.02 -24.47 2.55
CA HIS A 164 -0.13 -25.07 3.21
C HIS A 164 -1.43 -24.33 2.95
N ILE A 165 -1.43 -22.98 2.96
CA ILE A 165 -2.63 -22.20 2.62
C ILE A 165 -2.90 -22.16 1.11
N GLN A 166 -2.02 -22.74 0.30
CA GLN A 166 -2.12 -22.75 -1.16
C GLN A 166 -2.30 -21.34 -1.74
N ALA A 167 -1.55 -20.39 -1.20
CA ALA A 167 -1.62 -19.00 -1.62
C ALA A 167 -1.35 -18.86 -3.11
N THR A 168 -2.21 -18.15 -3.83
CA THR A 168 -2.06 -17.82 -5.26
C THR A 168 -1.45 -16.44 -5.44
N SER A 169 -1.76 -15.56 -4.52
CA SER A 169 -1.28 -14.18 -4.49
C SER A 169 -0.93 -13.75 -3.07
N LEU A 170 -0.19 -12.65 -2.96
CA LEU A 170 0.17 -12.10 -1.66
C LEU A 170 -1.06 -11.70 -0.81
N LYS A 171 -2.21 -11.44 -1.43
CA LYS A 171 -3.49 -11.18 -0.75
C LYS A 171 -3.90 -12.34 0.18
N ASP A 172 -3.56 -13.58 -0.17
CA ASP A 172 -4.05 -14.76 0.55
C ASP A 172 -3.42 -14.93 1.94
N ILE A 173 -2.30 -14.26 2.21
CA ILE A 173 -1.61 -14.34 3.51
C ILE A 173 -2.42 -13.74 4.66
N PHE A 174 -3.37 -12.84 4.38
CA PHE A 174 -4.18 -12.20 5.43
C PHE A 174 -4.97 -13.19 6.27
N GLN A 175 -5.31 -14.35 5.73
CA GLN A 175 -5.96 -15.40 6.50
C GLN A 175 -5.12 -15.96 7.66
N LEU A 176 -3.82 -15.63 7.69
CA LEU A 176 -2.90 -16.03 8.74
C LEU A 176 -2.67 -14.94 9.80
N LEU A 177 -3.17 -13.73 9.58
CA LEU A 177 -2.94 -12.58 10.44
C LEU A 177 -4.10 -12.37 11.40
N PRO A 178 -3.84 -11.96 12.66
CA PRO A 178 -4.89 -11.55 13.59
C PRO A 178 -5.75 -10.42 13.03
N GLY A 179 -7.04 -10.43 13.36
CA GLY A 179 -7.97 -9.38 12.94
C GLY A 179 -8.57 -9.53 11.53
N ASN A 180 -8.07 -10.48 10.75
CA ASN A 180 -8.58 -10.74 9.42
C ASN A 180 -9.39 -12.04 9.39
N VAL A 181 -10.71 -11.93 9.32
CA VAL A 181 -11.54 -13.04 8.85
C VAL A 181 -11.63 -12.90 7.35
N VAL A 182 -10.88 -13.75 6.68
CA VAL A 182 -10.84 -13.70 5.22
C VAL A 182 -12.12 -14.29 4.67
N THR A 183 -12.91 -13.43 4.15
CA THR A 183 -13.87 -13.75 3.14
C THR A 183 -13.07 -13.98 1.85
N SER A 184 -12.51 -15.16 1.66
CA SER A 184 -11.76 -15.44 0.44
C SER A 184 -12.73 -15.74 -0.70
N ASN A 185 -13.03 -14.73 -1.48
CA ASN A 185 -13.36 -15.03 -2.86
C ASN A 185 -12.07 -15.55 -3.50
N PRO A 186 -11.98 -16.82 -3.89
CA PRO A 186 -10.79 -17.33 -4.55
C PRO A 186 -10.55 -16.68 -5.91
N SER A 187 -11.52 -15.92 -6.44
CA SER A 187 -11.36 -15.27 -7.73
C SER A 187 -10.36 -14.12 -7.65
N LEU A 188 -9.43 -14.08 -8.60
CA LEU A 188 -8.47 -12.97 -8.74
C LEU A 188 -9.12 -11.73 -9.40
N THR A 189 -10.40 -11.72 -9.69
CA THR A 189 -11.09 -10.60 -10.38
C THR A 189 -11.31 -9.39 -9.47
N THR A 190 -11.27 -9.57 -8.15
CA THR A 190 -11.37 -8.47 -7.20
C THR A 190 -9.99 -8.03 -6.72
N ALA A 191 -9.62 -6.77 -7.00
CA ALA A 191 -8.37 -6.19 -6.54
C ALA A 191 -8.19 -6.32 -5.03
N GLY A 192 -6.98 -6.56 -4.59
CA GLY A 192 -6.63 -6.68 -3.19
C GLY A 192 -5.48 -5.76 -2.83
N VAL A 193 -5.69 -4.85 -1.89
CA VAL A 193 -4.67 -3.95 -1.37
C VAL A 193 -4.35 -4.27 0.09
N PHE A 194 -3.14 -3.96 0.53
CA PHE A 194 -2.77 -4.11 1.92
C PHE A 194 -3.42 -3.00 2.76
N GLN A 195 -4.22 -3.39 3.73
CA GLN A 195 -4.75 -2.52 4.78
C GLN A 195 -4.33 -3.05 6.14
N ASN A 196 -3.93 -2.16 7.03
CA ASN A 196 -3.45 -2.51 8.37
C ASN A 196 -4.31 -1.85 9.43
N ARG A 197 -4.90 -2.64 10.33
CA ARG A 197 -5.63 -2.17 11.52
C ARG A 197 -6.73 -1.15 11.22
N THR A 198 -7.41 -1.26 10.09
CA THR A 198 -8.60 -0.48 9.75
C THR A 198 -9.79 -1.40 9.48
N LEU A 199 -10.96 -1.00 9.89
CA LEU A 199 -12.21 -1.69 9.61
C LEU A 199 -12.95 -1.07 8.41
N ASP A 200 -12.45 0.04 7.89
CA ASP A 200 -13.00 0.67 6.70
C ASP A 200 -12.37 0.08 5.44
N LYS A 201 -13.14 -0.75 4.74
CA LYS A 201 -12.72 -1.38 3.47
C LYS A 201 -12.42 -0.37 2.35
N TYR A 202 -12.95 0.83 2.47
CA TYR A 202 -12.81 1.90 1.48
C TYR A 202 -11.78 2.96 1.90
N ASP A 203 -11.04 2.73 2.99
CA ASP A 203 -9.97 3.62 3.43
C ASP A 203 -8.77 3.56 2.47
N SER A 204 -8.85 4.37 1.43
CA SER A 204 -7.78 4.50 0.43
C SER A 204 -6.49 5.09 1.04
N ASN A 205 -6.59 5.93 2.06
CA ASN A 205 -5.43 6.49 2.75
C ASN A 205 -4.64 5.41 3.49
N ASN A 206 -5.32 4.44 4.11
CA ASN A 206 -4.66 3.32 4.79
C ASN A 206 -3.92 2.43 3.79
N SER A 207 -4.56 2.05 2.70
CA SER A 207 -3.94 1.20 1.66
C SER A 207 -2.82 1.91 0.89
N PHE A 208 -2.98 3.20 0.59
CA PHE A 208 -1.94 4.03 -0.01
C PHE A 208 -0.76 4.24 0.93
N GLY A 209 -1.03 4.35 2.22
CA GLY A 209 -0.03 4.48 3.29
C GLY A 209 0.71 3.18 3.62
N ALA A 210 0.33 2.05 3.04
CA ALA A 210 0.99 0.77 3.26
C ALA A 210 2.22 0.60 2.36
N ALA A 211 3.31 0.07 2.92
CA ALA A 211 4.54 -0.21 2.17
C ALA A 211 4.68 -1.72 1.90
N ILE A 212 4.96 -2.10 0.67
CA ILE A 212 5.38 -3.45 0.28
C ILE A 212 6.82 -3.36 -0.23
N VAL A 213 7.73 -4.08 0.42
CA VAL A 213 9.17 -4.09 0.11
C VAL A 213 9.54 -5.49 -0.34
N VAL A 214 9.97 -5.64 -1.59
CA VAL A 214 10.40 -6.92 -2.16
C VAL A 214 11.91 -6.92 -2.33
N ASP A 215 12.60 -7.82 -1.64
CA ASP A 215 14.06 -7.96 -1.67
C ASP A 215 14.81 -6.62 -1.42
N GLY A 216 14.30 -5.81 -0.47
CA GLY A 216 14.88 -4.51 -0.10
C GLY A 216 14.40 -3.32 -0.94
N VAL A 217 13.67 -3.56 -2.02
CA VAL A 217 13.15 -2.51 -2.92
C VAL A 217 11.66 -2.25 -2.66
N PRO A 218 11.24 -1.03 -2.32
CA PRO A 218 9.84 -0.70 -2.12
C PRO A 218 9.09 -0.67 -3.45
N MET A 219 7.89 -1.26 -3.47
CA MET A 219 6.93 -1.09 -4.54
C MET A 219 6.18 0.22 -4.34
N SER A 220 6.04 1.01 -5.37
CA SER A 220 5.39 2.32 -5.29
C SER A 220 4.27 2.49 -6.29
N VAL A 221 3.28 3.26 -5.88
CA VAL A 221 2.14 3.72 -6.69
C VAL A 221 2.07 5.26 -6.76
N ASN A 222 3.10 5.96 -6.24
CA ASN A 222 3.10 7.43 -6.19
C ASN A 222 3.03 8.08 -7.59
N ALA A 223 3.61 7.40 -8.60
CA ALA A 223 3.60 7.84 -9.99
C ALA A 223 2.46 7.23 -10.82
N ASP A 224 1.58 6.45 -10.22
CA ASP A 224 0.41 5.91 -10.91
C ASP A 224 -0.64 7.02 -11.06
N MET A 225 -0.88 7.42 -12.32
CA MET A 225 -1.82 8.48 -12.68
C MET A 225 -3.13 7.93 -13.25
N ASN A 226 -3.28 6.60 -13.25
CA ASN A 226 -4.47 5.92 -13.74
C ASN A 226 -5.55 5.95 -12.66
N THR A 227 -6.54 6.84 -12.80
CA THR A 227 -7.61 6.97 -11.80
C THR A 227 -8.85 6.21 -12.18
N LYS A 228 -9.22 5.27 -11.36
CA LYS A 228 -10.55 4.64 -11.36
C LYS A 228 -11.55 5.37 -10.42
N GLY A 229 -11.37 6.64 -10.14
CA GLY A 229 -12.28 7.34 -9.23
C GLY A 229 -11.82 8.75 -8.89
N GLY A 230 -12.68 9.70 -9.09
CA GLY A 230 -12.50 11.13 -9.19
C GLY A 230 -11.87 11.94 -8.04
N ASN A 231 -11.26 11.38 -7.02
CA ASN A 231 -10.87 12.15 -5.83
C ASN A 231 -9.37 12.25 -5.54
N GLY A 232 -8.51 12.02 -6.50
CA GLY A 232 -7.08 12.38 -6.36
C GLY A 232 -6.27 11.52 -5.39
N SER A 233 -6.83 10.46 -4.80
CA SER A 233 -6.10 9.49 -4.01
C SER A 233 -5.82 8.23 -4.82
N THR A 234 -4.58 7.74 -4.80
CA THR A 234 -4.25 6.43 -5.35
C THR A 234 -4.58 5.34 -4.34
N SER A 235 -5.05 4.20 -4.81
CA SER A 235 -5.12 2.99 -3.98
C SER A 235 -3.71 2.42 -3.75
N GLY A 236 -3.54 1.54 -2.75
CA GLY A 236 -2.26 0.85 -2.52
C GLY A 236 -1.87 -0.11 -3.66
N VAL A 237 -0.74 -0.80 -3.49
CA VAL A 237 -0.25 -1.81 -4.44
C VAL A 237 -1.24 -2.96 -4.54
N ASP A 238 -1.61 -3.33 -5.76
CA ASP A 238 -2.46 -4.51 -6.00
C ASP A 238 -1.67 -5.81 -5.78
N MET A 239 -1.98 -6.48 -4.68
CA MET A 239 -1.30 -7.70 -4.26
C MET A 239 -1.60 -8.92 -5.14
N ARG A 240 -2.62 -8.87 -6.02
CA ARG A 240 -2.86 -9.92 -7.01
C ARG A 240 -1.70 -10.04 -7.99
N SER A 241 -0.99 -8.94 -8.24
CA SER A 241 0.16 -8.88 -9.13
C SER A 241 1.42 -9.55 -8.58
N ILE A 242 1.41 -10.01 -7.32
CA ILE A 242 2.54 -10.65 -6.65
C ILE A 242 2.19 -12.11 -6.40
N GLY A 243 2.83 -13.02 -7.14
CA GLY A 243 2.74 -14.46 -6.94
C GLY A 243 3.47 -14.89 -5.66
N THR A 244 3.06 -16.01 -5.07
CA THR A 244 3.66 -16.49 -3.82
C THR A 244 4.63 -17.65 -4.00
N ASP A 245 4.70 -18.27 -5.17
CA ASP A 245 5.44 -19.50 -5.38
C ASP A 245 6.97 -19.34 -5.38
N ASP A 246 7.47 -18.15 -5.76
CA ASP A 246 8.89 -17.75 -5.71
C ASP A 246 9.28 -17.02 -4.41
N ILE A 247 8.35 -16.89 -3.45
CA ILE A 247 8.56 -16.25 -2.16
C ILE A 247 9.06 -17.27 -1.14
N GLU A 248 10.10 -16.90 -0.38
CA GLU A 248 10.62 -17.65 0.76
C GLU A 248 9.85 -17.32 2.05
N SER A 249 9.71 -16.02 2.31
CA SER A 249 9.00 -15.55 3.50
C SER A 249 8.39 -14.17 3.30
N VAL A 250 7.35 -13.90 4.06
CA VAL A 250 6.73 -12.58 4.16
C VAL A 250 6.70 -12.18 5.63
N GLU A 251 7.28 -11.05 5.96
CA GLU A 251 7.13 -10.43 7.27
C GLU A 251 6.15 -9.26 7.17
N VAL A 252 5.10 -9.31 7.96
CA VAL A 252 4.10 -8.24 8.05
C VAL A 252 4.31 -7.48 9.36
N VAL A 253 4.86 -6.28 9.27
CA VAL A 253 5.05 -5.36 10.40
C VAL A 253 3.78 -4.54 10.55
N ARG A 254 2.97 -4.88 11.54
CA ARG A 254 1.72 -4.18 11.86
C ARG A 254 1.94 -2.98 12.77
N GLY A 255 2.96 -3.06 13.60
CA GLY A 255 3.34 -2.03 14.54
C GLY A 255 4.25 -0.96 13.97
N ILE A 256 5.24 -0.56 14.76
CA ILE A 256 6.18 0.52 14.44
C ILE A 256 7.38 -0.08 13.71
N ALA A 257 7.45 0.14 12.41
CA ALA A 257 8.54 -0.35 11.57
C ALA A 257 9.87 0.35 11.90
N SER A 258 11.03 -0.30 11.61
CA SER A 258 12.36 0.31 11.68
C SER A 258 12.44 1.62 10.91
N ALA A 259 13.30 2.55 11.34
CA ALA A 259 13.56 3.83 10.66
C ALA A 259 14.14 3.64 9.24
N GLU A 260 14.65 2.47 8.91
CA GLU A 260 15.08 2.07 7.57
C GLU A 260 13.94 2.19 6.54
N TYR A 261 12.69 1.91 6.96
CA TYR A 261 11.53 1.94 6.08
C TYR A 261 10.81 3.28 6.16
N GLY A 262 10.65 3.93 5.01
CA GLY A 262 10.01 5.24 4.87
C GLY A 262 8.87 5.25 3.85
N ASP A 263 8.27 6.43 3.66
CA ASP A 263 7.14 6.67 2.76
C ASP A 263 5.95 5.76 3.06
N LEU A 264 5.61 5.64 4.35
CA LEU A 264 4.52 4.81 4.85
C LEU A 264 3.82 5.47 6.03
N SER A 265 2.53 5.24 6.17
CA SER A 265 1.71 5.68 7.32
C SER A 265 0.90 4.54 7.94
N SER A 266 0.77 3.39 7.30
CA SER A 266 0.07 2.24 7.88
C SER A 266 1.03 1.09 8.23
N GLY A 267 0.92 -0.09 7.65
CA GLY A 267 1.80 -1.23 7.89
C GLY A 267 2.91 -1.38 6.85
N THR A 268 3.82 -2.30 7.11
CA THR A 268 4.89 -2.66 6.17
C THR A 268 4.91 -4.16 5.94
N MET A 269 4.99 -4.57 4.69
CA MET A 269 5.13 -5.95 4.30
C MET A 269 6.50 -6.14 3.64
N ILE A 270 7.31 -7.02 4.20
CA ILE A 270 8.68 -7.31 3.72
C ILE A 270 8.67 -8.70 3.11
N VAL A 271 8.88 -8.77 1.81
CA VAL A 271 8.84 -10.00 1.02
C VAL A 271 10.26 -10.39 0.65
N LYS A 272 10.62 -11.63 0.90
CA LYS A 272 11.91 -12.21 0.51
C LYS A 272 11.69 -13.29 -0.53
N SER A 273 12.35 -13.16 -1.67
CA SER A 273 12.35 -14.16 -2.74
C SER A 273 13.24 -15.34 -2.42
N LYS A 274 12.96 -16.49 -3.03
CA LYS A 274 13.82 -17.66 -2.99
C LYS A 274 15.13 -17.41 -3.73
N VAL A 275 16.24 -17.76 -3.11
CA VAL A 275 17.58 -17.64 -3.67
C VAL A 275 18.37 -18.90 -3.37
N GLY A 276 19.14 -19.39 -4.32
CA GLY A 276 20.02 -20.56 -4.12
C GLY A 276 19.70 -21.70 -5.05
N VAL A 277 20.37 -22.85 -4.84
CA VAL A 277 20.12 -24.07 -5.61
C VAL A 277 18.85 -24.73 -5.09
N THR A 278 17.89 -24.98 -5.97
CA THR A 278 16.66 -25.68 -5.63
C THR A 278 16.29 -26.67 -6.71
N ASP A 279 15.58 -27.73 -6.34
CA ASP A 279 15.02 -28.67 -7.27
C ASP A 279 13.98 -28.00 -8.20
N LEU A 280 13.68 -28.64 -9.32
CA LEU A 280 12.61 -28.19 -10.19
C LEU A 280 11.27 -28.37 -9.48
N LYS A 281 10.63 -27.26 -9.15
CA LYS A 281 9.30 -27.24 -8.58
C LYS A 281 8.29 -26.84 -9.65
N MET A 282 7.31 -27.69 -9.89
CA MET A 282 6.15 -27.39 -10.73
C MET A 282 4.88 -27.49 -9.88
N ARG A 283 3.93 -26.60 -10.12
CA ARG A 283 2.68 -26.56 -9.39
C ARG A 283 1.54 -26.24 -10.33
N ALA A 284 0.45 -26.98 -10.22
CA ALA A 284 -0.80 -26.71 -10.93
C ALA A 284 -1.93 -26.63 -9.90
N LYS A 285 -2.67 -25.54 -9.89
CA LYS A 285 -3.86 -25.32 -9.06
C LYS A 285 -5.07 -25.15 -9.93
N ILE A 286 -6.15 -25.82 -9.59
CA ILE A 286 -7.42 -25.74 -10.28
C ILE A 286 -8.53 -25.65 -9.23
N TYR A 287 -9.32 -24.57 -9.29
CA TYR A 287 -10.54 -24.41 -8.52
C TYR A 287 -11.54 -23.50 -9.24
N PRO A 288 -12.81 -23.49 -8.83
CA PRO A 288 -13.81 -22.70 -9.51
C PRO A 288 -13.36 -21.24 -9.67
N GLY A 289 -13.25 -20.79 -10.90
CA GLY A 289 -12.83 -19.43 -11.24
C GLY A 289 -11.33 -19.16 -11.26
N ILE A 290 -10.42 -20.14 -10.94
CA ILE A 290 -8.97 -19.91 -11.05
C ILE A 290 -8.23 -21.13 -11.62
N TYR A 291 -7.29 -20.83 -12.51
CA TYR A 291 -6.24 -21.75 -12.96
C TYR A 291 -4.89 -21.10 -12.72
N GLN A 292 -3.97 -21.83 -12.07
CA GLN A 292 -2.60 -21.35 -11.88
C GLN A 292 -1.60 -22.44 -12.19
N PHE A 293 -0.52 -22.05 -12.89
CA PHE A 293 0.62 -22.90 -13.20
C PHE A 293 1.90 -22.18 -12.81
N TYR A 294 2.76 -22.85 -12.08
CA TYR A 294 4.07 -22.34 -11.69
C TYR A 294 5.15 -23.35 -12.03
N ALA A 295 6.30 -22.87 -12.47
CA ALA A 295 7.54 -23.63 -12.59
C ALA A 295 8.72 -22.80 -12.15
N GLY A 296 9.61 -23.39 -11.34
CA GLY A 296 10.81 -22.71 -10.85
C GLY A 296 11.94 -23.68 -10.55
N LYS A 297 13.19 -23.25 -10.83
CA LYS A 297 14.41 -24.03 -10.55
C LYS A 297 15.57 -23.12 -10.18
N GLY A 298 16.34 -23.52 -9.18
CA GLY A 298 17.61 -22.88 -8.82
C GLY A 298 18.80 -23.70 -9.32
N LEU A 299 19.56 -23.12 -10.24
CA LEU A 299 20.71 -23.74 -10.87
C LEU A 299 22.01 -23.33 -10.18
N SER A 300 22.93 -24.28 -9.99
CA SER A 300 24.29 -23.98 -9.53
C SER A 300 25.17 -23.61 -10.73
N LEU A 301 25.69 -22.40 -10.74
CA LEU A 301 26.68 -21.92 -11.71
C LEU A 301 28.13 -22.10 -11.20
N LYS A 302 28.30 -22.97 -10.23
CA LYS A 302 29.61 -23.23 -9.59
C LYS A 302 30.23 -21.95 -9.01
N LYS A 303 31.39 -21.50 -9.55
CA LYS A 303 32.08 -20.29 -9.10
C LYS A 303 31.31 -18.99 -9.39
N ALA A 304 30.41 -19.00 -10.36
CA ALA A 304 29.57 -17.83 -10.71
C ALA A 304 28.32 -17.72 -9.84
N GLY A 305 28.16 -18.54 -8.80
CA GLY A 305 27.02 -18.44 -7.89
C GLY A 305 25.84 -19.32 -8.27
N THR A 306 24.63 -18.79 -8.10
CA THR A 306 23.37 -19.52 -8.42
C THR A 306 22.46 -18.68 -9.29
N LEU A 307 21.62 -19.32 -10.08
CA LEU A 307 20.60 -18.70 -10.93
C LEU A 307 19.26 -19.36 -10.67
N ASN A 308 18.30 -18.60 -10.16
CA ASN A 308 16.92 -19.02 -10.03
C ASN A 308 16.10 -18.49 -11.20
N ILE A 309 15.33 -19.37 -11.81
CA ILE A 309 14.43 -19.07 -12.93
C ILE A 309 13.04 -19.46 -12.49
N ASN A 310 12.09 -18.51 -12.55
CA ASN A 310 10.71 -18.72 -12.13
C ASN A 310 9.75 -18.20 -13.18
N ALA A 311 8.64 -18.92 -13.38
CA ALA A 311 7.52 -18.51 -14.22
C ALA A 311 6.20 -18.88 -13.53
N ASP A 312 5.23 -17.98 -13.52
CA ASP A 312 3.89 -18.15 -12.98
C ASP A 312 2.87 -17.63 -13.97
N TYR A 313 1.83 -18.40 -14.20
CA TYR A 313 0.64 -17.99 -14.94
C TYR A 313 -0.59 -18.26 -14.09
N ALA A 314 -1.44 -17.25 -13.93
CA ALA A 314 -2.72 -17.40 -13.25
C ALA A 314 -3.83 -16.70 -14.04
N ARG A 315 -4.97 -17.37 -14.16
CA ARG A 315 -6.19 -16.83 -14.76
C ARG A 315 -7.32 -16.92 -13.76
N GLY A 316 -7.98 -15.79 -13.50
CA GLY A 316 -9.17 -15.70 -12.68
C GLY A 316 -10.41 -15.34 -13.50
N LYS A 317 -11.57 -15.85 -13.10
CA LYS A 317 -12.89 -15.49 -13.64
C LYS A 317 -13.83 -15.23 -12.46
N SER A 318 -14.72 -14.23 -12.59
CA SER A 318 -15.76 -13.98 -11.60
C SER A 318 -16.80 -15.09 -11.58
N ASP A 319 -17.22 -15.52 -12.76
CA ASP A 319 -18.08 -16.68 -12.98
C ASP A 319 -17.41 -17.60 -14.01
N PRO A 320 -17.14 -18.87 -13.67
CA PRO A 320 -16.51 -19.81 -14.59
C PRO A 320 -17.35 -20.10 -15.86
N ARG A 321 -18.65 -19.88 -15.83
CA ARG A 321 -19.59 -20.12 -16.94
C ARG A 321 -19.51 -19.02 -18.00
N TYR A 322 -19.21 -17.77 -17.61
CA TYR A 322 -19.27 -16.61 -18.47
C TYR A 322 -17.93 -15.91 -18.64
N LYS A 323 -17.82 -15.05 -19.65
CA LYS A 323 -16.67 -14.18 -19.88
C LYS A 323 -16.91 -12.76 -19.37
N THR A 324 -17.65 -12.62 -18.27
CA THR A 324 -18.01 -11.28 -17.77
C THR A 324 -16.80 -10.54 -17.20
N ASP A 325 -16.07 -11.15 -16.31
CA ASP A 325 -14.87 -10.57 -15.69
C ASP A 325 -13.75 -11.58 -15.66
N THR A 326 -12.62 -11.21 -16.20
CA THR A 326 -11.41 -12.05 -16.21
C THR A 326 -10.20 -11.26 -15.75
N TYR A 327 -9.26 -11.98 -15.13
CA TYR A 327 -7.96 -11.47 -14.74
C TYR A 327 -6.89 -12.49 -15.12
N ASP A 328 -5.96 -12.10 -15.97
CA ASP A 328 -4.79 -12.89 -16.35
C ASP A 328 -3.53 -12.27 -15.75
N ARG A 329 -2.64 -13.12 -15.23
CA ARG A 329 -1.34 -12.72 -14.69
C ARG A 329 -0.26 -13.64 -15.24
N VAL A 330 0.81 -13.04 -15.74
CA VAL A 330 2.05 -13.73 -16.13
C VAL A 330 3.22 -13.07 -15.40
N LEU A 331 3.92 -13.83 -14.59
CA LEU A 331 5.13 -13.40 -13.90
C LEU A 331 6.31 -14.23 -14.40
N ALA A 332 7.46 -13.59 -14.57
CA ALA A 332 8.72 -14.28 -14.77
C ALA A 332 9.83 -13.56 -14.02
N SER A 333 10.74 -14.32 -13.43
CA SER A 333 11.90 -13.75 -12.73
C SER A 333 13.17 -14.56 -12.95
N LEU A 334 14.29 -13.85 -13.05
CA LEU A 334 15.64 -14.37 -13.05
C LEU A 334 16.37 -13.75 -11.86
N VAL A 335 16.84 -14.59 -10.93
CA VAL A 335 17.56 -14.13 -9.75
C VAL A 335 18.93 -14.77 -9.74
N HIS A 336 19.95 -13.95 -10.01
CA HIS A 336 21.35 -14.36 -9.90
C HIS A 336 21.89 -13.94 -8.55
N SER A 337 22.50 -14.87 -7.83
CA SER A 337 23.18 -14.58 -6.56
C SER A 337 24.60 -15.11 -6.55
N ILE A 338 25.50 -14.31 -6.01
CA ILE A 338 26.90 -14.67 -5.84
C ILE A 338 27.36 -14.30 -4.44
N ASN A 339 28.04 -15.25 -3.78
CA ASN A 339 28.62 -15.05 -2.47
C ASN A 339 30.16 -15.17 -2.60
N THR A 340 30.86 -14.19 -2.07
CA THR A 340 32.33 -14.17 -2.10
C THR A 340 32.92 -14.87 -0.89
N LYS A 341 34.19 -15.28 -1.00
CA LYS A 341 34.91 -15.89 0.13
C LYS A 341 35.05 -14.97 1.36
N ASN A 342 34.93 -13.67 1.17
CA ASN A 342 34.99 -12.67 2.24
C ASN A 342 33.65 -12.44 2.94
N GLY A 343 32.62 -13.22 2.60
CA GLY A 343 31.26 -13.09 3.16
C GLY A 343 30.44 -11.92 2.59
N SER A 344 30.89 -11.30 1.49
CA SER A 344 30.08 -10.34 0.74
C SER A 344 29.14 -11.09 -0.20
N SER A 345 27.92 -10.59 -0.32
CA SER A 345 26.87 -11.18 -1.19
C SER A 345 26.33 -10.15 -2.16
N PHE A 346 25.99 -10.60 -3.36
CA PHE A 346 25.37 -9.78 -4.40
C PHE A 346 24.19 -10.53 -5.01
N ILE A 347 23.10 -9.85 -5.19
CA ILE A 347 21.88 -10.39 -5.80
C ILE A 347 21.44 -9.44 -6.91
N THR A 348 21.29 -9.99 -8.11
CA THR A 348 20.70 -9.28 -9.26
C THR A 348 19.41 -9.97 -9.64
N LYS A 349 18.32 -9.23 -9.66
CA LYS A 349 16.99 -9.74 -10.02
C LYS A 349 16.43 -8.97 -11.20
N LEU A 350 16.04 -9.71 -12.20
CA LEU A 350 15.27 -9.25 -13.34
C LEU A 350 13.88 -9.86 -13.23
N SER A 351 12.84 -9.06 -13.20
CA SER A 351 11.47 -9.55 -13.11
C SER A 351 10.55 -8.83 -14.07
N THR A 352 9.55 -9.55 -14.55
CA THR A 352 8.45 -9.00 -15.32
C THR A 352 7.13 -9.37 -14.69
N THR A 353 6.21 -8.41 -14.66
CA THR A 353 4.84 -8.58 -14.16
C THR A 353 3.89 -8.10 -15.25
N ASN A 354 3.09 -9.02 -15.79
CA ASN A 354 2.11 -8.70 -16.81
C ASN A 354 0.74 -9.11 -16.31
N THR A 355 -0.18 -8.15 -16.26
CA THR A 355 -1.57 -8.40 -15.88
C THR A 355 -2.51 -7.84 -16.92
N TYR A 356 -3.60 -8.55 -17.16
CA TYR A 356 -4.67 -8.15 -18.06
C TYR A 356 -6.01 -8.42 -17.38
N GLU A 357 -6.80 -7.37 -17.21
CA GLU A 357 -8.18 -7.44 -16.76
C GLU A 357 -9.10 -7.13 -17.94
N TRP A 358 -10.15 -7.89 -18.05
CA TRP A 358 -11.24 -7.63 -18.99
C TRP A 358 -12.57 -7.78 -18.26
N SER A 359 -13.42 -6.76 -18.44
CA SER A 359 -14.80 -6.77 -17.95
C SER A 359 -15.71 -6.49 -19.13
N GLY A 360 -16.70 -7.32 -19.32
CA GLY A 360 -17.69 -7.23 -20.40
C GLY A 360 -19.11 -7.21 -19.87
N PRO A 361 -20.09 -7.10 -20.76
CA PRO A 361 -21.50 -7.12 -20.40
C PRO A 361 -21.91 -8.48 -19.87
N ASP A 362 -22.99 -8.50 -19.12
CA ASP A 362 -23.72 -9.73 -18.82
C ASP A 362 -24.23 -10.33 -20.14
N PRO A 363 -24.12 -11.66 -20.36
CA PRO A 363 -24.62 -12.32 -21.56
C PRO A 363 -26.11 -12.08 -21.86
N ASP A 364 -26.89 -11.76 -20.83
CA ASP A 364 -28.33 -11.49 -20.93
C ASP A 364 -28.65 -10.02 -21.25
N GLU A 365 -27.63 -9.13 -21.32
CA GLU A 365 -27.82 -7.74 -21.67
C GLU A 365 -28.00 -7.54 -23.19
N LYS A 366 -28.86 -6.57 -23.54
CA LYS A 366 -29.12 -6.21 -24.95
C LYS A 366 -27.93 -5.50 -25.60
N ILE A 367 -27.14 -4.78 -24.82
CA ILE A 367 -25.96 -4.04 -25.28
C ILE A 367 -24.71 -4.89 -25.02
N THR A 368 -24.21 -5.50 -26.05
CA THR A 368 -23.12 -6.49 -25.94
C THR A 368 -21.74 -5.98 -26.36
N ASP A 369 -21.66 -4.84 -27.09
CA ASP A 369 -20.38 -4.24 -27.55
C ASP A 369 -19.85 -3.19 -26.58
N VAL A 370 -19.88 -3.51 -25.27
CA VAL A 370 -19.33 -2.69 -24.19
C VAL A 370 -18.29 -3.50 -23.43
N TRP A 371 -17.18 -2.87 -23.06
CA TRP A 371 -16.13 -3.54 -22.32
C TRP A 371 -15.20 -2.54 -21.62
N LYS A 372 -14.49 -3.06 -20.64
CA LYS A 372 -13.41 -2.37 -19.95
C LYS A 372 -12.20 -3.26 -19.87
N THR A 373 -11.02 -2.69 -20.13
CA THR A 373 -9.74 -3.40 -20.00
C THR A 373 -8.77 -2.60 -19.16
N ASP A 374 -7.99 -3.32 -18.34
CA ASP A 374 -6.86 -2.78 -17.63
C ASP A 374 -5.65 -3.68 -17.90
N ARG A 375 -4.61 -3.14 -18.53
CA ARG A 375 -3.39 -3.87 -18.86
C ARG A 375 -2.21 -3.23 -18.19
N ASN A 376 -1.43 -4.02 -17.46
CA ASN A 376 -0.18 -3.60 -16.87
C ASN A 376 0.94 -4.52 -17.32
N ASN A 377 1.95 -3.95 -17.98
CA ASN A 377 3.16 -4.66 -18.37
C ASN A 377 4.35 -3.98 -17.68
N GLY A 378 4.90 -4.65 -16.68
CA GLY A 378 5.97 -4.14 -15.83
C GLY A 378 7.28 -4.88 -16.04
N PHE A 379 8.36 -4.13 -15.94
CA PHE A 379 9.73 -4.63 -15.94
C PHE A 379 10.45 -3.99 -14.77
N GLN A 380 11.22 -4.79 -14.02
CA GLN A 380 12.04 -4.31 -12.92
C GLN A 380 13.41 -5.01 -12.95
N LEU A 381 14.45 -4.20 -12.86
CA LEU A 381 15.82 -4.64 -12.63
C LEU A 381 16.25 -4.13 -11.25
N SER A 382 16.69 -5.02 -10.38
CA SER A 382 17.29 -4.65 -9.10
C SER A 382 18.66 -5.31 -8.91
N HIS A 383 19.54 -4.62 -8.20
CA HIS A 383 20.85 -5.10 -7.81
C HIS A 383 21.14 -4.70 -6.38
N SER A 384 21.30 -5.69 -5.52
CA SER A 384 21.56 -5.50 -4.09
C SER A 384 22.92 -6.11 -3.74
N GLY A 385 23.67 -5.44 -2.89
CA GLY A 385 24.94 -5.93 -2.40
C GLY A 385 25.12 -5.72 -0.90
N SER A 386 25.81 -6.67 -0.28
CA SER A 386 26.23 -6.58 1.10
C SER A 386 27.73 -6.83 1.20
N LEU A 387 28.50 -5.83 1.58
CA LEU A 387 29.96 -5.83 1.65
C LEU A 387 30.40 -5.92 3.11
N ASN A 388 31.13 -6.95 3.47
CA ASN A 388 31.81 -7.08 4.75
C ASN A 388 33.22 -6.49 4.68
N THR A 389 33.39 -5.31 5.28
CA THR A 389 34.70 -4.58 5.20
C THR A 389 35.62 -4.82 6.39
N ASN A 390 35.12 -5.40 7.48
CA ASN A 390 35.84 -5.61 8.75
C ASN A 390 36.45 -4.34 9.39
N ARG A 391 36.00 -3.13 8.99
CA ARG A 391 36.42 -1.86 9.58
C ARG A 391 35.50 -1.50 10.75
N LEU A 392 36.02 -0.72 11.70
CA LEU A 392 35.29 -0.43 12.95
C LEU A 392 33.95 0.28 12.73
N PHE A 393 33.92 1.32 11.90
CA PHE A 393 32.74 2.16 11.63
C PHE A 393 32.07 1.89 10.27
N VAL A 394 32.62 1.01 9.44
CA VAL A 394 32.03 0.59 8.18
C VAL A 394 32.16 -0.93 8.12
N ARG A 395 31.24 -1.62 8.83
CA ARG A 395 31.42 -3.06 8.98
C ARG A 395 30.62 -3.86 7.96
N THR A 396 29.37 -3.50 7.78
CA THR A 396 28.50 -4.17 6.81
C THR A 396 27.79 -3.11 5.97
N LEU A 397 28.43 -2.74 4.88
CA LEU A 397 27.87 -1.80 3.92
C LEU A 397 26.91 -2.55 3.00
N LYS A 398 25.66 -2.09 2.96
CA LYS A 398 24.63 -2.62 2.07
C LYS A 398 24.18 -1.54 1.11
N TYR A 399 23.92 -1.94 -0.12
CA TYR A 399 23.26 -1.07 -1.09
C TYR A 399 22.18 -1.82 -1.85
N ASP A 400 21.13 -1.10 -2.21
CA ASP A 400 20.04 -1.57 -3.05
C ASP A 400 19.81 -0.55 -4.17
N LEU A 401 19.88 -1.01 -5.42
CA LEU A 401 19.61 -0.21 -6.62
C LEU A 401 18.47 -0.85 -7.38
N SER A 402 17.52 -0.06 -7.85
CA SER A 402 16.44 -0.58 -8.67
C SER A 402 15.97 0.43 -9.70
N TYR A 403 15.61 -0.08 -10.86
CA TYR A 403 14.91 0.64 -11.90
C TYR A 403 13.68 -0.17 -12.31
N SER A 404 12.52 0.47 -12.31
CA SER A 404 11.28 -0.12 -12.78
C SER A 404 10.62 0.76 -13.83
N LEU A 405 10.05 0.10 -14.82
CA LEU A 405 9.23 0.71 -15.85
C LEU A 405 7.98 -0.14 -16.04
N LYS A 406 6.82 0.49 -15.98
CA LYS A 406 5.54 -0.16 -16.17
C LYS A 406 4.77 0.57 -17.27
N LYS A 407 4.12 -0.15 -18.15
CA LYS A 407 3.11 0.38 -19.04
C LYS A 407 1.74 0.01 -18.47
N SER A 408 0.89 1.00 -18.23
CA SER A 408 -0.42 0.83 -17.61
C SER A 408 -1.47 1.46 -18.51
N ASP A 409 -2.23 0.63 -19.20
CA ASP A 409 -3.28 1.05 -20.13
C ASP A 409 -4.65 0.66 -19.52
N SER A 410 -5.56 1.62 -19.46
CA SER A 410 -6.96 1.39 -19.04
C SER A 410 -7.87 1.99 -20.08
N TYR A 411 -8.67 1.15 -20.76
CA TYR A 411 -9.61 1.56 -21.79
C TYR A 411 -11.02 1.11 -21.45
N THR A 412 -11.97 1.93 -21.84
CA THR A 412 -13.41 1.64 -21.71
C THR A 412 -14.07 1.91 -23.03
N ARG A 413 -14.94 0.99 -23.46
CA ARG A 413 -15.89 1.17 -24.55
C ARG A 413 -17.28 1.12 -23.95
N ALA A 414 -18.03 2.20 -24.10
CA ALA A 414 -19.37 2.33 -23.54
C ALA A 414 -20.38 2.77 -24.60
N TYR A 415 -21.61 2.29 -24.40
CA TYR A 415 -22.75 2.77 -25.19
C TYR A 415 -23.20 4.13 -24.63
N MET A 416 -23.31 5.10 -25.51
CA MET A 416 -23.70 6.47 -25.20
C MET A 416 -25.10 6.72 -25.80
N SER A 417 -26.04 7.11 -24.95
CA SER A 417 -27.43 7.42 -25.36
C SER A 417 -27.76 8.90 -25.15
N GLY A 418 -28.64 9.43 -25.93
CA GLY A 418 -29.09 10.81 -25.90
C GLY A 418 -28.24 11.75 -26.77
N LEU A 419 -28.87 12.75 -27.36
CA LEU A 419 -28.20 13.80 -28.12
C LEU A 419 -27.20 14.54 -27.27
N ARG A 420 -25.94 14.69 -27.75
CA ARG A 420 -24.85 15.29 -27.02
C ARG A 420 -23.99 16.18 -27.90
N PRO A 421 -23.59 17.38 -27.41
CA PRO A 421 -22.60 18.18 -28.10
C PRO A 421 -21.21 17.58 -27.97
N VAL A 422 -20.38 17.72 -28.98
CA VAL A 422 -18.97 17.38 -28.91
C VAL A 422 -18.23 18.49 -28.17
N VAL A 423 -17.87 18.25 -26.91
CA VAL A 423 -17.22 19.23 -26.05
C VAL A 423 -15.76 18.82 -25.86
N ASN A 424 -14.87 19.33 -26.70
CA ASN A 424 -13.44 18.94 -26.74
C ASN A 424 -12.47 20.12 -26.67
N ALA A 425 -12.94 21.33 -26.37
CA ALA A 425 -12.09 22.52 -26.30
C ALA A 425 -11.03 22.40 -25.17
N THR A 426 -9.76 22.65 -25.50
CA THR A 426 -8.62 22.62 -24.59
C THR A 426 -8.13 24.01 -24.17
N LYS A 427 -8.76 25.06 -24.69
CA LYS A 427 -8.52 26.47 -24.34
C LYS A 427 -9.82 27.11 -23.89
N GLU A 428 -9.73 28.15 -23.06
CA GLU A 428 -10.92 28.96 -22.74
C GLU A 428 -11.45 29.68 -23.97
N GLY A 429 -12.77 29.76 -24.07
CA GLY A 429 -13.42 30.43 -25.18
C GLY A 429 -14.85 29.98 -25.39
N THR A 430 -15.49 30.53 -26.42
CA THR A 430 -16.83 30.15 -26.88
C THR A 430 -16.71 29.48 -28.24
N TYR A 431 -17.30 28.29 -28.35
CA TYR A 431 -17.13 27.41 -29.51
C TYR A 431 -18.47 26.93 -30.03
N GLU A 432 -18.60 26.93 -31.32
CA GLU A 432 -19.69 26.21 -32.01
C GLU A 432 -19.28 24.77 -32.21
N THR A 433 -20.18 23.84 -31.97
CA THR A 433 -19.94 22.42 -32.03
C THR A 433 -21.04 21.66 -32.73
N ILE A 434 -20.72 20.41 -33.10
CA ILE A 434 -21.69 19.49 -33.68
C ILE A 434 -22.43 18.72 -32.59
N MET A 435 -23.68 18.33 -32.87
CA MET A 435 -24.40 17.36 -32.07
C MET A 435 -24.12 15.96 -32.58
N LEU A 436 -23.81 15.10 -31.65
CA LEU A 436 -23.65 13.66 -31.93
C LEU A 436 -25.02 13.01 -32.06
N PRO A 437 -25.13 11.91 -32.84
CA PRO A 437 -26.35 11.12 -32.90
C PRO A 437 -26.77 10.64 -31.52
N SER A 438 -28.05 10.30 -31.38
CA SER A 438 -28.63 9.89 -30.11
C SER A 438 -28.00 8.62 -29.55
N GLU A 439 -27.34 7.85 -30.37
CA GLU A 439 -26.73 6.57 -30.01
C GLU A 439 -25.40 6.39 -30.71
N TYR A 440 -24.32 6.14 -29.92
CA TYR A 440 -23.01 5.76 -30.44
C TYR A 440 -22.21 5.02 -29.38
N TYR A 441 -21.16 4.32 -29.81
CA TYR A 441 -20.17 3.74 -28.91
C TYR A 441 -18.97 4.68 -28.79
N GLY A 442 -18.73 5.19 -27.58
CA GLY A 442 -17.51 5.92 -27.26
C GLY A 442 -16.44 4.95 -26.77
N CYS A 443 -15.20 5.16 -27.19
CA CYS A 443 -14.04 4.43 -26.70
C CYS A 443 -12.94 5.40 -26.33
N GLY A 444 -12.37 5.23 -25.13
CA GLY A 444 -11.29 6.08 -24.67
C GLY A 444 -10.65 5.48 -23.42
N GLY A 445 -9.51 6.04 -23.01
CA GLY A 445 -8.80 5.52 -21.87
C GLY A 445 -7.58 6.30 -21.48
N THR A 446 -6.81 5.74 -20.58
CA THR A 446 -5.58 6.33 -20.07
C THR A 446 -4.39 5.44 -20.36
N VAL A 447 -3.34 6.01 -20.90
CA VAL A 447 -2.06 5.35 -21.15
C VAL A 447 -0.99 5.91 -20.23
N GLY A 448 -0.68 5.17 -19.17
CA GLY A 448 0.36 5.50 -18.22
C GLY A 448 1.67 4.78 -18.52
N LYS A 449 2.79 5.41 -18.16
CA LYS A 449 4.14 4.80 -18.11
C LYS A 449 4.87 5.25 -16.85
N PRO A 450 4.44 4.74 -15.66
CA PRO A 450 5.14 5.03 -14.42
C PRO A 450 6.56 4.44 -14.46
N MET A 451 7.51 5.24 -13.98
CA MET A 451 8.93 4.91 -13.85
C MET A 451 9.37 5.19 -12.44
N THR A 452 10.19 4.31 -11.88
CA THR A 452 10.79 4.49 -10.57
C THR A 452 12.28 4.16 -10.62
N PHE A 453 13.07 5.08 -10.13
CA PHE A 453 14.47 4.85 -9.79
C PHE A 453 14.62 4.87 -8.27
N PHE A 454 15.30 3.87 -7.74
CA PHE A 454 15.52 3.71 -6.31
C PHE A 454 16.99 3.39 -6.04
N ALA A 455 17.59 4.08 -5.06
CA ALA A 455 18.92 3.81 -4.56
C ALA A 455 18.96 3.96 -3.05
N LYS A 456 19.47 2.97 -2.35
CA LYS A 456 19.64 2.95 -0.89
C LYS A 456 21.07 2.51 -0.55
N LEU A 457 21.66 3.18 0.42
CA LEU A 457 22.95 2.84 1.00
C LEU A 457 22.81 2.81 2.51
N SER A 458 23.26 1.75 3.16
CA SER A 458 23.21 1.62 4.62
C SER A 458 24.43 0.92 5.16
N ASP A 459 24.79 1.24 6.38
CA ASP A 459 25.85 0.59 7.12
C ASP A 459 25.38 0.16 8.51
N SER A 460 25.89 -0.97 8.98
CA SER A 460 25.62 -1.48 10.32
C SER A 460 26.94 -1.76 11.03
N PHE A 461 27.15 -1.16 12.19
CA PHE A 461 28.33 -1.36 13.01
C PHE A 461 28.00 -1.45 14.51
N TYR A 462 28.94 -1.95 15.28
CA TYR A 462 28.82 -2.13 16.73
C TYR A 462 29.77 -1.20 17.45
N LEU A 463 29.27 -0.56 18.50
CA LEU A 463 30.10 0.05 19.51
C LEU A 463 30.00 -0.80 20.78
N ASN A 464 30.95 -1.71 20.99
CA ASN A 464 30.98 -2.53 22.19
C ASN A 464 31.57 -1.75 23.36
N SER A 465 30.80 -1.60 24.44
CA SER A 465 31.36 -1.20 25.73
C SER A 465 32.26 -2.31 26.28
N ARG A 466 33.34 -1.95 27.01
CA ARG A 466 34.12 -2.91 27.81
C ARG A 466 33.26 -3.68 28.81
N ASN A 467 32.06 -3.18 29.11
CA ASN A 467 31.10 -3.84 29.95
C ASN A 467 30.21 -4.77 29.13
N SER A 468 30.29 -6.10 29.37
CA SER A 468 29.51 -7.13 28.68
C SER A 468 27.98 -7.00 28.87
N LEU A 469 27.51 -6.07 29.72
CA LEU A 469 26.11 -5.81 30.03
C LEU A 469 25.43 -4.92 29.00
N PHE A 470 26.19 -4.12 28.25
CA PHE A 470 25.68 -3.18 27.26
C PHE A 470 26.20 -3.54 25.87
N LYS A 471 25.30 -3.81 24.95
CA LYS A 471 25.63 -4.06 23.54
C LYS A 471 24.71 -3.19 22.70
N ASN A 472 25.26 -2.54 21.69
CA ASN A 472 24.44 -1.79 20.74
C ASN A 472 24.88 -2.06 19.30
N ARG A 473 23.95 -1.83 18.38
CA ARG A 473 24.16 -1.89 16.94
C ARG A 473 23.55 -0.68 16.29
N PHE A 474 24.38 0.16 15.72
CA PHE A 474 23.95 1.30 14.90
C PHE A 474 23.66 0.85 13.48
N ASN A 475 22.55 1.35 12.91
CA ASN A 475 22.19 1.29 11.51
C ASN A 475 22.05 2.72 11.00
N LEU A 476 22.86 3.10 10.05
CA LEU A 476 22.79 4.40 9.39
C LEU A 476 22.52 4.21 7.92
N GLY A 477 21.81 5.11 7.30
CA GLY A 477 21.61 4.99 5.86
C GLY A 477 21.01 6.21 5.21
N THR A 478 21.06 6.19 3.89
CA THR A 478 20.46 7.18 3.02
C THR A 478 19.74 6.49 1.86
N GLU A 479 18.69 7.14 1.37
CA GLU A 479 17.84 6.64 0.29
C GLU A 479 17.50 7.78 -0.66
N PHE A 480 17.56 7.49 -1.94
CA PHE A 480 17.07 8.35 -3.00
C PHE A 480 16.01 7.60 -3.81
N ARG A 481 14.89 8.26 -4.05
CA ARG A 481 13.80 7.76 -4.88
C ARG A 481 13.35 8.85 -5.85
N SER A 482 13.20 8.48 -7.11
CA SER A 482 12.68 9.37 -8.16
C SER A 482 11.59 8.63 -8.92
N GLU A 483 10.40 9.21 -8.94
CA GLU A 483 9.18 8.59 -9.47
C GLU A 483 8.48 9.55 -10.41
N GLY A 484 8.12 9.09 -11.59
CA GLY A 484 7.43 9.90 -12.58
C GLY A 484 6.59 9.07 -13.53
N ASN A 485 5.80 9.73 -14.36
CA ASN A 485 4.99 9.09 -15.38
C ASN A 485 5.24 9.75 -16.74
N VAL A 486 5.69 8.95 -17.70
CA VAL A 486 5.99 9.42 -19.05
C VAL A 486 4.97 8.92 -20.09
N GLY A 487 3.77 8.56 -19.63
CA GLY A 487 2.67 8.11 -20.47
C GLY A 487 2.01 9.24 -21.28
N ARG A 488 1.19 8.84 -22.24
CA ARG A 488 0.41 9.79 -23.07
C ARG A 488 -0.76 10.40 -22.28
N GLY A 489 -1.19 9.74 -21.18
CA GLY A 489 -2.30 10.17 -20.36
C GLY A 489 -3.65 9.78 -20.95
N TYR A 490 -4.68 10.60 -20.69
CA TYR A 490 -6.01 10.36 -21.23
C TYR A 490 -6.08 10.64 -22.73
N GLU A 491 -6.76 9.76 -23.46
CA GLU A 491 -7.03 9.89 -24.89
C GLU A 491 -8.39 9.24 -25.25
N ASP A 492 -9.12 9.84 -26.17
CA ASP A 492 -10.26 9.22 -26.84
C ASP A 492 -9.80 8.64 -28.17
N ASP A 493 -10.28 7.46 -28.54
CA ASP A 493 -9.92 6.82 -29.83
C ASP A 493 -10.46 7.65 -31.02
N ASP A 494 -11.67 8.21 -30.86
CA ASP A 494 -12.27 9.13 -31.80
C ASP A 494 -12.69 10.42 -31.04
N PRO A 495 -11.97 11.54 -31.25
CA PRO A 495 -12.29 12.81 -30.62
C PRO A 495 -13.70 13.34 -30.96
N LEU A 496 -14.31 12.86 -32.05
CA LEU A 496 -15.69 13.19 -32.42
C LEU A 496 -16.72 12.29 -31.74
N LYS A 497 -16.30 11.16 -31.11
CA LYS A 497 -17.15 10.24 -30.37
C LYS A 497 -16.57 10.00 -28.98
N PRO A 498 -16.41 11.03 -28.16
CA PRO A 498 -15.74 10.91 -26.88
C PRO A 498 -16.51 9.96 -25.95
N LEU A 499 -15.76 9.25 -25.09
CA LEU A 499 -16.32 8.39 -24.06
C LEU A 499 -17.12 9.18 -23.01
N SER A 500 -16.79 10.45 -22.80
CA SER A 500 -17.50 11.32 -21.85
C SER A 500 -17.85 12.64 -22.52
N SER A 501 -19.05 13.13 -22.29
CA SER A 501 -19.54 14.40 -22.83
C SER A 501 -19.01 15.63 -22.10
N SER A 502 -18.33 15.49 -20.97
CA SER A 502 -17.83 16.64 -20.20
C SER A 502 -16.69 16.25 -19.28
N GLY A 503 -15.77 17.19 -19.07
CA GLY A 503 -14.77 17.15 -17.99
C GLY A 503 -13.44 16.48 -18.33
N TYR A 504 -13.39 15.55 -19.25
CA TYR A 504 -12.15 14.89 -19.63
C TYR A 504 -11.54 15.51 -20.89
N ARG A 505 -10.24 15.74 -20.88
CA ARG A 505 -9.51 16.27 -22.05
C ARG A 505 -8.18 15.51 -22.16
N PRO A 506 -7.63 15.37 -23.37
CA PRO A 506 -6.29 14.79 -23.54
C PRO A 506 -5.26 15.50 -22.69
N ARG A 507 -4.53 14.74 -21.90
CA ARG A 507 -3.48 15.24 -21.00
C ARG A 507 -2.28 14.32 -21.01
N SER A 508 -1.13 14.80 -21.44
CA SER A 508 0.12 14.06 -21.36
C SER A 508 0.70 14.07 -19.95
N PHE A 509 1.09 12.90 -19.44
CA PHE A 509 1.75 12.81 -18.15
C PHE A 509 3.23 13.20 -18.20
N LYS A 510 3.83 13.31 -19.40
CA LYS A 510 5.22 13.73 -19.59
C LYS A 510 5.51 15.15 -19.11
N ASP A 511 4.48 15.98 -19.03
CA ASP A 511 4.59 17.38 -18.61
C ASP A 511 4.57 17.51 -17.08
N ILE A 512 4.35 16.41 -16.36
CA ILE A 512 4.32 16.38 -14.90
C ILE A 512 5.74 16.12 -14.38
N PRO A 513 6.24 16.95 -13.44
CA PRO A 513 7.55 16.75 -12.86
C PRO A 513 7.65 15.44 -12.08
N PHE A 514 8.85 14.86 -12.02
CA PHE A 514 9.12 13.69 -11.18
C PHE A 514 9.06 14.06 -9.69
N LEU A 515 8.52 13.17 -8.90
CA LEU A 515 8.54 13.22 -7.45
C LEU A 515 9.88 12.65 -6.96
N ASN A 516 10.69 13.51 -6.34
CA ASN A 516 11.99 13.11 -5.80
C ASN A 516 11.95 13.10 -4.27
N GLN A 517 12.49 12.07 -3.67
CA GLN A 517 12.61 11.91 -2.24
C GLN A 517 14.05 11.58 -1.88
N ILE A 518 14.60 12.34 -0.92
CA ILE A 518 15.90 12.06 -0.30
C ILE A 518 15.65 11.82 1.18
N SER A 519 16.12 10.71 1.69
CA SER A 519 15.97 10.36 3.10
C SER A 519 17.29 9.99 3.73
N ALA A 520 17.41 10.27 5.01
CA ALA A 520 18.49 9.78 5.85
C ALA A 520 17.91 9.25 7.16
N TRP A 521 18.49 8.16 7.68
CA TRP A 521 18.06 7.60 8.95
C TRP A 521 19.22 7.15 9.80
N ALA A 522 18.97 7.14 11.09
CA ALA A 522 19.85 6.57 12.11
C ALA A 522 19.00 5.77 13.08
N GLU A 523 19.42 4.57 13.42
CA GLU A 523 18.76 3.69 14.37
C GLU A 523 19.79 2.98 15.25
N ASP A 524 19.57 2.98 16.56
CA ASP A 524 20.37 2.23 17.52
C ASP A 524 19.53 1.11 18.15
N ASN A 525 20.04 -0.11 18.06
CA ASN A 525 19.48 -1.29 18.68
C ASN A 525 20.32 -1.65 19.90
N ILE A 526 19.82 -1.36 21.07
CA ILE A 526 20.47 -1.52 22.37
C ILE A 526 19.99 -2.78 23.05
N ASN A 527 20.91 -3.62 23.52
CA ASN A 527 20.63 -4.74 24.41
C ASN A 527 21.35 -4.49 25.75
N LEU A 528 20.55 -4.29 26.78
CA LEU A 528 21.02 -4.01 28.14
C LEU A 528 20.66 -5.20 29.05
N ARG A 529 21.69 -5.86 29.61
CA ARG A 529 21.55 -6.89 30.65
C ARG A 529 21.79 -6.27 32.00
N PHE A 530 20.95 -6.61 32.97
CA PHE A 530 21.06 -6.09 34.34
C PHE A 530 21.98 -6.93 35.24
N SER A 531 22.47 -8.08 34.74
CA SER A 531 23.35 -8.97 35.49
C SER A 531 24.43 -9.59 34.58
N LYS A 532 25.66 -9.71 35.09
CA LYS A 532 26.75 -10.43 34.40
C LYS A 532 26.59 -11.96 34.45
N THR A 533 25.95 -12.46 35.50
CA THR A 533 25.85 -13.89 35.81
C THR A 533 24.49 -14.46 35.42
N LYS A 534 23.41 -13.65 35.42
CA LYS A 534 22.06 -14.06 35.08
C LYS A 534 21.72 -13.62 33.67
N GLU A 535 21.04 -14.49 32.92
CA GLU A 535 20.59 -14.21 31.56
C GLU A 535 19.47 -13.15 31.55
N TYR A 536 18.70 -13.06 32.61
CA TYR A 536 17.59 -12.12 32.78
C TYR A 536 17.73 -11.29 34.06
N PRO A 537 17.13 -10.07 34.15
CA PRO A 537 16.33 -9.43 33.13
C PRO A 537 17.16 -8.79 31.99
N VAL A 538 16.51 -8.59 30.82
CA VAL A 538 17.12 -7.95 29.64
C VAL A 538 16.17 -6.88 29.10
N LEU A 539 16.68 -5.70 28.83
CA LEU A 539 15.98 -4.65 28.09
C LEU A 539 16.58 -4.55 26.68
N ASN A 540 15.73 -4.72 25.67
CA ASN A 540 16.03 -4.39 24.29
C ASN A 540 15.33 -3.09 23.95
N LEU A 541 16.04 -2.16 23.33
CA LEU A 541 15.52 -0.88 22.89
C LEU A 541 15.97 -0.64 21.45
N GLN A 542 15.05 -0.34 20.59
CA GLN A 542 15.25 0.12 19.23
C GLN A 542 14.81 1.57 19.15
N ALA A 543 15.72 2.50 18.94
CA ALA A 543 15.45 3.92 18.83
C ALA A 543 15.95 4.44 17.48
N GLY A 544 15.06 4.99 16.67
CA GLY A 544 15.36 5.41 15.32
C GLY A 544 14.78 6.79 14.99
N LEU A 545 15.45 7.47 14.08
CA LEU A 545 15.04 8.74 13.53
C LEU A 545 15.22 8.71 12.02
N ARG A 546 14.19 9.08 11.28
CA ARG A 546 14.24 9.24 9.82
C ARG A 546 13.86 10.67 9.45
N TRP A 547 14.68 11.28 8.64
CA TRP A 547 14.39 12.53 7.94
C TRP A 547 14.15 12.25 6.47
N THR A 548 13.17 12.91 5.88
CA THR A 548 12.87 12.81 4.45
C THR A 548 12.59 14.18 3.88
N MET A 549 13.25 14.52 2.79
CA MET A 549 13.00 15.71 1.98
C MET A 549 12.27 15.29 0.70
N ILE A 550 11.19 15.99 0.37
CA ILE A 550 10.33 15.71 -0.77
C ILE A 550 10.38 16.93 -1.68
N GLN A 551 10.59 16.71 -2.96
CA GLN A 551 10.75 17.78 -3.95
C GLN A 551 9.75 17.59 -5.09
N PRO A 552 8.59 18.24 -5.01
CA PRO A 552 7.74 18.45 -6.15
C PRO A 552 8.38 19.53 -7.04
N GLY A 553 8.33 19.38 -8.35
CA GLY A 553 9.06 20.17 -9.35
C GLY A 553 8.75 21.68 -9.43
N LEU A 554 7.94 22.25 -8.54
CA LEU A 554 7.58 23.66 -8.48
C LEU A 554 8.29 24.44 -7.35
N GLY A 555 9.43 23.97 -6.89
CA GLY A 555 10.33 24.71 -6.00
C GLY A 555 9.93 24.77 -4.53
N LYS A 556 8.86 24.11 -4.10
CA LYS A 556 8.52 23.95 -2.68
C LYS A 556 9.09 22.65 -2.15
N GLN A 557 9.84 22.73 -1.08
CA GLN A 557 10.38 21.58 -0.38
C GLN A 557 9.43 21.20 0.75
N MET A 558 9.11 19.91 0.85
CA MET A 558 8.47 19.33 2.02
C MET A 558 9.52 18.48 2.76
N SER A 559 9.57 18.59 4.05
CA SER A 559 10.44 17.76 4.87
C SER A 559 9.68 17.18 6.04
N THR A 560 10.04 15.96 6.41
CA THR A 560 9.42 15.21 7.49
C THR A 560 10.45 14.67 8.46
N LEU A 561 10.07 14.51 9.73
CA LEU A 561 10.90 13.91 10.75
C LEU A 561 10.08 12.88 11.52
N SER A 562 10.53 11.63 11.45
CA SER A 562 9.79 10.45 11.93
C SER A 562 10.58 9.73 13.03
N PRO A 563 10.43 10.11 14.32
CA PRO A 563 10.99 9.37 15.44
C PRO A 563 10.24 8.08 15.70
N ARG A 564 10.96 7.03 16.09
CA ARG A 564 10.41 5.69 16.36
C ARG A 564 11.17 5.04 17.52
N ILE A 565 10.44 4.45 18.46
CA ILE A 565 10.99 3.77 19.62
C ILE A 565 10.18 2.49 19.85
N ASN A 566 10.87 1.35 19.91
CA ASN A 566 10.33 0.08 20.36
C ASN A 566 11.20 -0.41 21.53
N ALA A 567 10.57 -0.85 22.60
CA ALA A 567 11.24 -1.40 23.77
C ALA A 567 10.64 -2.76 24.14
N SER A 568 11.46 -3.69 24.57
CA SER A 568 11.05 -4.98 25.10
C SER A 568 11.86 -5.31 26.36
N PHE A 569 11.16 -5.47 27.46
CA PHE A 569 11.72 -5.87 28.76
C PHE A 569 11.39 -7.32 29.06
N ALA A 570 12.36 -8.21 28.89
CA ALA A 570 12.27 -9.60 29.29
C ALA A 570 12.61 -9.73 30.77
N ALA A 571 11.60 -9.82 31.63
CA ALA A 571 11.79 -9.98 33.06
C ALA A 571 12.43 -11.33 33.42
N ASN A 572 12.05 -12.37 32.69
CA ASN A 572 12.60 -13.72 32.75
C ASN A 572 12.35 -14.45 31.40
N LYS A 573 12.71 -15.72 31.28
CA LYS A 573 12.51 -16.50 30.04
C LYS A 573 11.04 -16.75 29.67
N TRP A 574 10.10 -16.45 30.59
CA TRP A 574 8.68 -16.71 30.44
C TRP A 574 7.84 -15.47 30.15
N VAL A 575 8.27 -14.30 30.62
CA VAL A 575 7.49 -13.05 30.58
C VAL A 575 8.32 -11.94 29.99
N SER A 576 7.74 -11.26 28.99
CA SER A 576 8.31 -10.10 28.32
C SER A 576 7.23 -9.02 28.14
N LEU A 577 7.53 -7.79 28.46
CA LEU A 577 6.68 -6.61 28.24
C LEU A 577 7.23 -5.81 27.07
N ARG A 578 6.32 -5.20 26.29
CA ARG A 578 6.68 -4.37 25.13
C ARG A 578 6.02 -3.01 25.16
N LEU A 579 6.72 -2.02 24.67
CA LEU A 579 6.24 -0.67 24.49
C LEU A 579 6.68 -0.17 23.12
N GLY A 580 5.83 0.56 22.44
CA GLY A 580 6.14 1.17 21.15
C GLY A 580 5.55 2.56 21.02
N PHE A 581 6.34 3.48 20.47
CA PHE A 581 5.91 4.80 20.04
C PHE A 581 6.55 5.12 18.69
N GLY A 582 5.78 5.63 17.74
CA GLY A 582 6.35 6.01 16.45
C GLY A 582 5.50 6.98 15.66
N ILE A 583 6.21 7.80 14.90
CA ILE A 583 5.61 8.66 13.88
C ILE A 583 6.06 8.13 12.52
N SER A 584 5.12 8.02 11.61
CA SER A 584 5.38 7.63 10.22
C SER A 584 4.60 8.52 9.26
N GLU A 585 5.17 8.77 8.08
CA GLU A 585 4.63 9.76 7.15
C GLU A 585 4.66 9.23 5.73
N LYS A 586 3.58 9.53 4.99
CA LYS A 586 3.38 9.15 3.58
C LYS A 586 3.32 10.40 2.71
N THR A 587 4.12 10.41 1.66
CA THR A 587 4.20 11.47 0.65
C THR A 587 2.91 11.52 -0.19
N PRO A 588 2.40 12.70 -0.59
CA PRO A 588 1.34 12.80 -1.57
C PRO A 588 1.74 12.19 -2.91
N SER A 589 0.79 11.56 -3.62
CA SER A 589 1.03 11.04 -4.96
C SER A 589 1.14 12.15 -5.99
N LEU A 590 1.71 11.86 -7.17
CA LEU A 590 1.72 12.80 -8.29
C LEU A 590 0.30 13.21 -8.71
N LEU A 591 -0.65 12.28 -8.63
CA LEU A 591 -2.05 12.57 -8.93
C LEU A 591 -2.64 13.59 -7.95
N SER A 592 -2.29 13.52 -6.67
CA SER A 592 -2.75 14.48 -5.67
C SER A 592 -2.08 15.84 -5.82
N LEU A 593 -0.80 15.88 -6.20
CA LEU A 593 -0.05 17.13 -6.41
C LEU A 593 -0.43 17.82 -7.73
N TYR A 594 -0.66 17.04 -8.77
CA TYR A 594 -0.95 17.49 -10.13
C TYR A 594 -2.22 16.80 -10.68
N PRO A 595 -3.39 17.05 -10.08
CA PRO A 595 -4.64 16.51 -10.59
C PRO A 595 -4.96 17.05 -11.98
N GLU A 596 -5.92 16.46 -12.63
CA GLU A 596 -6.42 16.98 -13.90
C GLU A 596 -7.03 18.37 -13.73
N ARG A 597 -6.94 19.20 -14.76
CA ARG A 597 -7.66 20.48 -14.82
C ARG A 597 -9.15 20.21 -14.83
N THR A 598 -9.92 21.10 -14.23
CA THR A 598 -11.37 21.06 -14.36
C THR A 598 -11.79 21.87 -15.58
N TYR A 599 -12.46 21.22 -16.50
CA TYR A 599 -13.08 21.84 -17.68
C TYR A 599 -14.58 21.97 -17.40
N LEU A 600 -15.09 23.17 -17.47
CA LEU A 600 -16.49 23.47 -17.28
C LEU A 600 -17.04 24.03 -18.60
N ASP A 601 -17.95 23.27 -19.19
CA ASP A 601 -18.53 23.56 -20.48
C ASP A 601 -19.98 23.99 -20.31
N TYR A 602 -20.27 25.23 -20.65
CA TYR A 602 -21.57 25.85 -20.44
C TYR A 602 -22.27 26.09 -21.77
N LEU A 603 -23.48 25.60 -21.87
CA LEU A 603 -24.25 25.65 -23.08
C LEU A 603 -24.86 27.05 -23.29
N ASN A 604 -24.35 27.77 -24.29
CA ASN A 604 -24.84 29.11 -24.68
C ASN A 604 -26.06 29.06 -25.56
N VAL A 605 -26.04 28.18 -26.57
CA VAL A 605 -27.12 27.98 -27.54
C VAL A 605 -27.30 26.48 -27.74
N ASN A 606 -28.57 26.04 -27.75
CA ASN A 606 -28.95 24.72 -28.20
C ASN A 606 -30.28 24.80 -28.92
N ALA A 607 -30.22 24.91 -30.22
CA ALA A 607 -31.38 25.07 -31.07
C ALA A 607 -31.42 24.00 -32.16
N SER A 608 -32.61 23.57 -32.53
CA SER A 608 -32.85 22.62 -33.63
C SER A 608 -33.98 23.15 -34.52
N ASN A 609 -33.89 22.85 -35.81
CA ASN A 609 -34.97 23.13 -36.73
C ASN A 609 -36.15 22.10 -36.64
N GLY A 610 -36.05 21.12 -35.74
CA GLY A 610 -37.05 20.06 -35.59
C GLY A 610 -36.82 18.87 -36.53
N GLU A 611 -35.88 18.95 -37.44
CA GLU A 611 -35.49 17.89 -38.36
C GLU A 611 -34.13 17.33 -37.99
N ASP A 612 -33.10 17.59 -38.78
CA ASP A 612 -31.75 17.04 -38.62
C ASP A 612 -30.66 18.09 -38.34
N ARG A 613 -31.03 19.35 -38.14
CA ARG A 613 -30.10 20.48 -37.96
C ARG A 613 -30.11 21.02 -36.56
N TYR A 614 -28.92 21.25 -36.07
CA TYR A 614 -28.68 21.77 -34.73
C TYR A 614 -27.67 22.93 -34.79
N LEU A 615 -27.90 23.96 -34.02
CA LEU A 615 -26.90 24.95 -33.66
C LEU A 615 -26.57 24.80 -32.16
N THR A 616 -25.39 24.40 -31.85
CA THR A 616 -24.94 24.25 -30.47
C THR A 616 -23.66 25.05 -30.24
N VAL A 617 -23.71 25.93 -29.27
CA VAL A 617 -22.58 26.79 -28.86
C VAL A 617 -22.35 26.63 -27.39
N PHE A 618 -21.10 26.45 -26.99
CA PHE A 618 -20.75 26.33 -25.60
C PHE A 618 -19.55 27.21 -25.23
N THR A 619 -19.48 27.62 -23.98
CA THR A 619 -18.34 28.33 -23.39
C THR A 619 -17.57 27.40 -22.46
N THR A 620 -16.28 27.20 -22.74
CA THR A 620 -15.38 26.43 -21.89
C THR A 620 -14.62 27.33 -20.94
N ARG A 621 -14.60 26.99 -19.63
CA ARG A 621 -13.74 27.57 -18.60
C ARG A 621 -12.81 26.50 -18.07
N ILE A 622 -11.57 26.89 -17.74
CA ILE A 622 -10.51 25.96 -17.31
C ILE A 622 -9.96 26.39 -15.95
N PHE A 623 -9.94 25.47 -15.03
CA PHE A 623 -9.40 25.69 -13.69
C PHE A 623 -8.24 24.73 -13.42
N ASP A 624 -7.09 25.29 -13.09
CA ASP A 624 -5.94 24.52 -12.63
C ASP A 624 -6.14 24.15 -11.16
N ARG A 625 -6.02 22.86 -10.86
CA ARG A 625 -6.24 22.31 -9.51
C ARG A 625 -4.95 21.85 -8.82
N ASN A 626 -3.79 22.21 -9.32
CA ASN A 626 -2.51 21.84 -8.70
C ASN A 626 -2.48 22.20 -7.23
N SER A 627 -2.25 21.21 -6.39
CA SER A 627 -2.30 21.36 -4.94
C SER A 627 -0.92 21.20 -4.31
N LEU A 628 -0.14 22.27 -4.36
CA LEU A 628 1.22 22.32 -3.82
C LEU A 628 1.28 22.64 -2.32
N ARG A 629 0.13 22.79 -1.67
CA ARG A 629 0.00 23.01 -0.23
C ARG A 629 -0.21 21.72 0.56
N LEU A 630 -0.33 20.59 -0.14
CA LEU A 630 -0.49 19.29 0.51
C LEU A 630 0.70 18.97 1.41
N LYS A 631 0.38 18.54 2.61
CA LYS A 631 1.35 18.03 3.59
C LYS A 631 1.41 16.51 3.49
N PRO A 632 2.53 15.88 3.82
CA PRO A 632 2.57 14.44 4.02
C PRO A 632 1.55 13.98 5.06
N MET A 633 0.85 12.89 4.76
CA MET A 633 -0.05 12.25 5.71
C MET A 633 0.77 11.64 6.85
N ARG A 634 0.35 11.87 8.09
CA ARG A 634 1.07 11.48 9.30
C ARG A 634 0.26 10.49 10.12
N ASN A 635 0.89 9.41 10.56
CA ASN A 635 0.32 8.48 11.53
C ASN A 635 1.17 8.45 12.81
N ILE A 636 0.52 8.59 13.95
CA ILE A 636 1.10 8.50 15.29
C ILE A 636 0.61 7.19 15.90
N LYS A 637 1.56 6.31 16.28
CA LYS A 637 1.28 4.98 16.80
C LYS A 637 1.78 4.80 18.22
N TYR A 638 0.94 4.16 19.04
CA TYR A 638 1.26 3.71 20.39
C TYR A 638 0.95 2.23 20.52
N GLU A 639 1.83 1.46 21.14
CA GLU A 639 1.64 0.05 21.40
C GLU A 639 2.09 -0.33 22.80
N VAL A 640 1.31 -1.20 23.44
CA VAL A 640 1.69 -1.90 24.69
C VAL A 640 1.39 -3.37 24.51
N GLY A 641 2.34 -4.22 24.87
CA GLY A 641 2.17 -5.65 24.73
C GLY A 641 2.79 -6.46 25.84
N ALA A 642 2.33 -7.70 25.98
CA ALA A 642 2.88 -8.70 26.89
C ALA A 642 2.96 -10.06 26.18
N ASP A 643 4.11 -10.72 26.36
CA ASP A 643 4.35 -12.05 25.83
C ASP A 643 4.61 -13.02 26.99
N PHE A 644 3.92 -14.15 26.94
CA PHE A 644 4.05 -15.23 27.90
C PHE A 644 4.48 -16.50 27.16
N LYS A 645 5.46 -17.21 27.71
CA LYS A 645 5.91 -18.52 27.21
C LYS A 645 5.84 -19.53 28.33
N THR A 646 5.57 -20.77 28.01
CA THR A 646 5.57 -21.86 28.97
C THR A 646 6.72 -22.84 28.72
N PRO A 647 7.11 -23.65 29.70
CA PRO A 647 8.12 -24.68 29.51
C PRO A 647 7.75 -25.72 28.45
N TRP A 648 6.47 -25.89 28.18
CA TRP A 648 5.95 -26.89 27.25
C TRP A 648 5.85 -26.37 25.80
N GLY A 649 6.41 -25.16 25.49
CA GLY A 649 6.43 -24.57 24.15
C GLY A 649 5.18 -23.80 23.74
N GLN A 650 4.27 -23.58 24.68
CA GLN A 650 3.12 -22.70 24.46
C GLN A 650 3.54 -21.23 24.53
N SER A 651 2.87 -20.38 23.77
CA SER A 651 3.11 -18.94 23.84
C SER A 651 1.81 -18.16 23.65
N ILE A 652 1.69 -17.06 24.38
CA ILE A 652 0.56 -16.13 24.32
C ILE A 652 1.16 -14.72 24.16
N SER A 653 0.71 -13.99 23.16
CA SER A 653 1.05 -12.59 22.92
C SER A 653 -0.23 -11.76 22.91
N ILE A 654 -0.27 -10.71 23.71
CA ILE A 654 -1.37 -9.75 23.78
C ILE A 654 -0.82 -8.38 23.49
N ILE A 655 -1.47 -7.64 22.61
CA ILE A 655 -1.03 -6.30 22.16
C ILE A 655 -2.24 -5.40 22.14
N ALA A 656 -2.14 -4.25 22.81
CA ALA A 656 -3.07 -3.14 22.66
C ALA A 656 -2.39 -2.04 21.86
N TYR A 657 -3.13 -1.41 20.93
CA TYR A 657 -2.62 -0.37 20.07
C TYR A 657 -3.60 0.79 19.90
N ARG A 658 -3.04 1.95 19.60
CA ARG A 658 -3.74 3.13 19.12
C ARG A 658 -2.96 3.78 18.00
N GLU A 659 -3.63 4.04 16.88
CA GLU A 659 -3.10 4.73 15.71
C GLU A 659 -3.98 5.94 15.40
N SER A 660 -3.35 7.10 15.13
CA SER A 660 -4.05 8.34 14.78
C SER A 660 -3.47 8.89 13.50
N VAL A 661 -4.23 8.80 12.41
CA VAL A 661 -3.88 9.37 11.11
C VAL A 661 -4.43 10.79 11.04
N ARG A 662 -3.54 11.71 10.66
CA ARG A 662 -3.85 13.14 10.43
C ARG A 662 -3.33 13.55 9.06
N HIS A 663 -3.91 14.61 8.50
CA HIS A 663 -3.57 15.09 7.16
C HIS A 663 -3.77 14.03 6.08
N GLY A 664 -4.76 13.15 6.23
CA GLY A 664 -5.15 12.20 5.20
C GLY A 664 -5.57 12.94 3.92
N PHE A 665 -5.33 12.31 2.78
CA PHE A 665 -5.63 12.90 1.48
C PHE A 665 -7.12 12.79 1.16
N GLY A 666 -7.73 13.89 0.86
CA GLY A 666 -9.12 14.03 0.48
C GLY A 666 -9.30 15.18 -0.51
N SER A 667 -10.47 15.79 -0.52
CA SER A 667 -10.79 16.91 -1.40
C SER A 667 -11.36 18.08 -0.62
N ASP A 668 -10.85 19.28 -0.87
CA ASP A 668 -11.42 20.53 -0.38
C ASP A 668 -12.50 21.02 -1.36
N ASN A 669 -13.69 21.25 -0.86
CA ASN A 669 -14.84 21.78 -1.58
C ASN A 669 -15.14 23.26 -1.20
N SER A 670 -14.23 23.93 -0.53
CA SER A 670 -14.43 25.33 -0.12
C SER A 670 -14.15 26.36 -1.22
N VAL A 671 -13.57 25.92 -2.34
CA VAL A 671 -13.24 26.83 -3.44
C VAL A 671 -14.42 26.96 -4.40
N TRP A 672 -15.04 28.11 -4.37
CA TRP A 672 -16.19 28.46 -5.22
C TRP A 672 -15.81 29.56 -6.19
N LYS A 673 -16.38 29.49 -7.39
CA LYS A 673 -16.23 30.52 -8.43
C LYS A 673 -17.59 30.96 -8.94
N THR A 674 -17.77 32.25 -9.16
CA THR A 674 -18.89 32.77 -9.91
C THR A 674 -18.58 32.65 -11.40
N VAL A 675 -19.49 32.05 -12.14
CA VAL A 675 -19.39 31.92 -13.59
C VAL A 675 -20.57 32.62 -14.22
N SER A 676 -20.27 33.45 -15.22
CA SER A 676 -21.30 34.13 -16.04
C SER A 676 -21.04 33.86 -17.50
N PHE A 677 -22.14 33.62 -18.23
CA PHE A 677 -22.06 33.43 -19.67
C PHE A 677 -23.39 33.86 -20.35
N ASN A 678 -23.28 34.29 -21.58
CA ASN A 678 -24.42 34.66 -22.41
C ASN A 678 -25.18 33.41 -22.80
N HIS A 679 -26.52 33.51 -22.73
CA HIS A 679 -27.39 32.43 -23.14
C HIS A 679 -28.44 32.96 -24.11
N TRP A 680 -28.71 32.19 -25.17
CA TRP A 680 -29.74 32.46 -26.17
C TRP A 680 -30.74 31.32 -26.14
N ASP A 681 -32.00 31.71 -26.08
CA ASP A 681 -33.08 30.74 -26.18
C ASP A 681 -33.21 30.22 -27.62
N ALA A 682 -33.75 29.04 -27.79
CA ALA A 682 -33.89 28.41 -29.14
C ALA A 682 -34.72 29.27 -30.10
N THR A 683 -35.63 30.09 -29.57
CA THR A 683 -36.47 31.03 -30.33
C THR A 683 -35.66 32.21 -30.93
N ASP A 684 -34.47 32.51 -30.42
CA ASP A 684 -33.61 33.59 -30.96
C ASP A 684 -32.73 33.12 -32.12
N VAL A 685 -32.77 31.83 -32.42
CA VAL A 685 -32.05 31.21 -33.52
C VAL A 685 -32.95 31.10 -34.74
N ARG A 686 -32.45 31.63 -35.87
CA ARG A 686 -33.13 31.53 -37.17
C ARG A 686 -32.43 30.48 -38.03
N PHE A 687 -33.22 29.61 -38.63
CA PHE A 687 -32.74 28.61 -39.58
C PHE A 687 -33.18 29.06 -40.99
N ASP A 688 -32.21 29.36 -41.85
CA ASP A 688 -32.44 29.70 -43.25
C ASP A 688 -31.73 28.66 -44.14
N GLY A 689 -32.52 27.73 -44.64
CA GLY A 689 -31.97 26.57 -45.35
C GLY A 689 -30.92 25.82 -44.51
N ASN A 690 -29.69 25.89 -45.00
CA ASN A 690 -28.57 25.19 -44.39
C ASN A 690 -27.84 25.97 -43.29
N MET A 691 -28.19 27.23 -43.08
CA MET A 691 -27.51 28.11 -42.14
C MET A 691 -28.40 28.40 -40.95
N ALA A 692 -27.79 28.28 -39.77
CA ALA A 692 -28.36 28.75 -38.53
C ALA A 692 -27.69 30.05 -38.12
N SER A 693 -28.43 31.05 -37.69
CA SER A 693 -27.93 32.35 -37.29
C SER A 693 -28.61 32.87 -36.04
N TYR A 694 -27.89 33.64 -35.25
CA TYR A 694 -28.39 34.32 -34.05
C TYR A 694 -27.63 35.64 -33.85
N ASP A 695 -28.25 36.62 -33.19
CA ASP A 695 -27.59 37.88 -32.87
C ASP A 695 -26.64 37.72 -31.70
N LYS A 696 -25.37 37.61 -31.98
CA LYS A 696 -24.32 37.43 -30.96
C LYS A 696 -24.19 38.61 -29.97
N GLY A 697 -24.73 39.79 -30.35
CA GLY A 697 -24.70 41.00 -29.53
C GLY A 697 -25.89 41.13 -28.58
N LYS A 698 -26.93 40.29 -28.78
CA LYS A 698 -28.17 40.34 -27.99
C LYS A 698 -28.52 39.00 -27.39
N PRO A 699 -27.87 38.61 -26.27
CA PRO A 699 -28.28 37.38 -25.55
C PRO A 699 -29.69 37.53 -24.97
N SER A 700 -30.44 36.43 -24.93
CA SER A 700 -31.72 36.36 -24.24
C SER A 700 -31.57 36.65 -22.74
N ASN A 701 -30.49 36.17 -22.17
CA ASN A 701 -30.14 36.45 -20.78
C ASN A 701 -28.62 36.17 -20.51
N VAL A 702 -28.17 36.68 -19.38
CA VAL A 702 -26.86 36.32 -18.84
C VAL A 702 -27.07 35.38 -17.67
N GLN A 703 -26.63 34.14 -17.81
CA GLN A 703 -26.71 33.16 -16.73
C GLN A 703 -25.53 33.33 -15.81
N THR A 704 -25.82 33.45 -14.51
CA THR A 704 -24.77 33.58 -13.47
C THR A 704 -25.05 32.57 -12.37
N PHE A 705 -24.04 31.79 -11.99
CA PHE A 705 -24.15 30.78 -10.90
C PHE A 705 -22.79 30.51 -10.24
N LEU A 706 -22.87 29.80 -9.12
CA LEU A 706 -21.70 29.32 -8.41
C LEU A 706 -21.33 27.90 -8.87
N THR A 707 -20.07 27.69 -9.09
CA THR A 707 -19.51 26.36 -9.32
C THR A 707 -18.44 26.04 -8.30
N ASN A 708 -18.42 24.80 -7.83
CA ASN A 708 -17.43 24.31 -6.89
C ASN A 708 -16.25 23.67 -7.63
N ILE A 709 -15.03 24.04 -7.24
CA ILE A 709 -13.82 23.44 -7.75
C ILE A 709 -13.19 22.58 -6.65
N LEU A 710 -13.19 21.27 -6.83
CA LEU A 710 -12.62 20.33 -5.89
C LEU A 710 -11.09 20.30 -6.01
N PHE A 711 -10.38 20.68 -4.96
CA PHE A 711 -8.92 20.61 -4.87
C PHE A 711 -8.50 19.43 -3.99
N PRO A 712 -7.44 18.66 -4.34
CA PRO A 712 -6.83 17.76 -3.39
C PRO A 712 -6.35 18.49 -2.13
N ALA A 713 -6.69 17.98 -0.97
CA ALA A 713 -6.39 18.59 0.33
C ALA A 713 -6.19 17.55 1.42
N ASN A 714 -5.66 17.97 2.56
CA ASN A 714 -5.52 17.14 3.75
C ASN A 714 -6.77 17.28 4.63
N THR A 715 -7.84 16.57 4.28
CA THR A 715 -9.15 16.70 4.92
C THR A 715 -9.60 15.49 5.71
N ASP A 716 -8.86 14.38 5.62
CA ASP A 716 -9.28 13.13 6.22
C ASP A 716 -8.46 12.82 7.47
N SER A 717 -9.15 12.35 8.51
CA SER A 717 -8.53 11.85 9.73
C SER A 717 -9.25 10.60 10.22
N HIS A 718 -8.50 9.67 10.82
CA HIS A 718 -9.09 8.52 11.48
C HIS A 718 -8.27 8.08 12.68
N ILE A 719 -8.95 7.42 13.61
CA ILE A 719 -8.36 6.79 14.79
C ILE A 719 -8.71 5.30 14.74
N SER A 720 -7.70 4.45 14.88
CA SER A 720 -7.86 3.01 15.03
C SER A 720 -7.28 2.54 16.36
N GLU A 721 -8.07 1.80 17.13
CA GLU A 721 -7.68 1.24 18.41
C GLU A 721 -8.06 -0.24 18.45
N GLY A 722 -7.28 -1.04 19.18
CA GLY A 722 -7.65 -2.43 19.32
C GLY A 722 -6.73 -3.24 20.22
N ILE A 723 -7.15 -4.48 20.41
CA ILE A 723 -6.39 -5.51 21.12
C ILE A 723 -6.24 -6.71 20.17
N GLU A 724 -5.03 -7.20 20.03
CA GLU A 724 -4.68 -8.38 19.25
C GLU A 724 -4.19 -9.49 20.17
N LEU A 725 -4.63 -10.71 19.91
CA LEU A 725 -4.24 -11.93 20.62
C LEU A 725 -3.63 -12.91 19.62
N ASP A 726 -2.48 -13.47 19.97
CA ASP A 726 -1.82 -14.54 19.22
C ASP A 726 -1.35 -15.62 20.21
N CYS A 727 -1.91 -16.84 20.07
CA CYS A 727 -1.65 -17.96 20.96
C CYS A 727 -1.20 -19.18 20.18
N ASN A 728 -0.02 -19.68 20.48
CA ASN A 728 0.38 -21.04 20.16
C ASN A 728 0.08 -21.91 21.41
N LEU A 729 -0.95 -22.74 21.33
CA LEU A 729 -1.40 -23.57 22.45
C LEU A 729 -0.60 -24.88 22.58
N GLY A 730 0.39 -25.07 21.69
CA GLY A 730 1.28 -26.22 21.71
C GLY A 730 0.77 -27.42 20.91
N GLN A 731 1.48 -28.53 21.02
CA GLN A 731 1.21 -29.78 20.31
C GLN A 731 0.95 -30.93 21.25
N ILE A 732 -0.08 -31.70 21.01
CA ILE A 732 -0.30 -32.99 21.62
C ILE A 732 0.62 -33.99 20.93
N ARG A 733 1.76 -34.34 21.56
CA ARG A 733 2.82 -35.15 20.95
C ARG A 733 2.34 -36.57 20.55
N SER A 734 1.42 -37.18 21.32
CA SER A 734 0.91 -38.52 21.04
C SER A 734 0.11 -38.62 19.74
N SER A 735 -0.62 -37.56 19.39
CA SER A 735 -1.43 -37.50 18.16
C SER A 735 -0.80 -36.69 17.05
N GLY A 736 0.22 -35.88 17.34
CA GLY A 736 0.78 -34.93 16.37
C GLY A 736 -0.12 -33.73 16.07
N THR A 737 -1.08 -33.40 16.99
CA THR A 737 -2.07 -32.35 16.78
C THR A 737 -1.62 -31.04 17.42
N SER A 738 -1.56 -29.96 16.65
CA SER A 738 -1.19 -28.61 17.09
C SER A 738 -2.39 -27.67 17.05
N PHE A 739 -2.45 -26.73 18.00
CA PHE A 739 -3.54 -25.78 18.15
C PHE A 739 -3.01 -24.35 18.16
N TYR A 740 -3.62 -23.51 17.34
CA TYR A 740 -3.30 -22.08 17.24
C TYR A 740 -4.58 -21.26 17.34
N LEU A 741 -4.55 -20.21 18.16
CA LEU A 741 -5.67 -19.29 18.34
C LEU A 741 -5.18 -17.87 18.09
N THR A 742 -5.84 -17.17 17.16
CA THR A 742 -5.64 -15.74 16.98
C THR A 742 -6.96 -15.01 17.15
N GLY A 743 -6.91 -13.79 17.64
CA GLY A 743 -8.11 -12.98 17.82
C GLY A 743 -7.79 -11.49 17.79
N SER A 744 -8.82 -10.69 17.59
CA SER A 744 -8.73 -9.24 17.74
C SER A 744 -10.07 -8.64 18.09
N TYR A 745 -10.01 -7.54 18.81
CA TYR A 745 -11.09 -6.56 18.91
C TYR A 745 -10.55 -5.23 18.46
N SER A 746 -11.17 -4.62 17.44
CA SER A 746 -10.72 -3.39 16.81
C SER A 746 -11.87 -2.39 16.70
N MET A 747 -11.55 -1.11 16.80
CA MET A 747 -12.43 0.03 16.56
C MET A 747 -11.75 0.98 15.59
N THR A 748 -12.49 1.47 14.60
CA THR A 748 -12.06 2.54 13.69
C THR A 748 -13.10 3.65 13.70
N LYS A 749 -12.64 4.88 13.96
CA LYS A 749 -13.46 6.09 13.91
C LYS A 749 -12.89 7.02 12.86
N SER A 750 -13.73 7.44 11.89
CA SER A 750 -13.35 8.35 10.80
C SER A 750 -14.16 9.64 10.91
N GLU A 751 -13.50 10.77 10.64
CA GLU A 751 -14.13 12.08 10.57
C GLU A 751 -13.57 12.85 9.38
N THR A 752 -14.41 13.68 8.76
CA THR A 752 -14.00 14.54 7.65
C THR A 752 -13.84 15.97 8.15
N GLU A 753 -12.64 16.53 8.02
CA GLU A 753 -12.29 17.89 8.51
C GLU A 753 -12.71 19.01 7.53
N ARG A 754 -13.65 18.77 6.64
CA ARG A 754 -14.11 19.73 5.64
C ARG A 754 -15.51 20.26 5.93
N LYS A 755 -15.76 21.51 5.58
CA LYS A 755 -17.11 22.09 5.59
C LYS A 755 -18.01 21.41 4.59
N THR A 756 -19.31 21.36 4.88
CA THR A 756 -20.31 20.84 3.96
C THR A 756 -21.07 22.02 3.36
N TYR A 757 -21.27 22.01 2.04
CA TYR A 757 -22.02 23.04 1.33
C TYR A 757 -23.31 22.45 0.75
N MET A 758 -24.42 23.13 1.02
CA MET A 758 -25.75 22.68 0.59
C MET A 758 -26.55 23.82 -0.04
N LEU A 759 -27.44 23.49 -0.97
CA LEU A 759 -28.42 24.44 -1.47
C LEU A 759 -29.37 24.85 -0.35
N PRO A 760 -29.80 26.12 -0.31
CA PRO A 760 -30.88 26.50 0.55
C PRO A 760 -32.14 25.68 0.28
N LYS A 761 -32.83 25.25 1.33
CA LYS A 761 -34.08 24.55 1.24
C LYS A 761 -35.13 25.48 0.58
N GLY A 762 -35.82 24.98 -0.42
CA GLY A 762 -36.77 25.79 -1.22
C GLY A 762 -36.14 26.44 -2.47
N TYR A 763 -34.81 26.28 -2.70
CA TYR A 763 -34.17 26.79 -3.90
C TYR A 763 -34.37 25.80 -5.07
N GLY A 764 -35.12 26.22 -6.11
CA GLY A 764 -35.57 25.36 -7.22
C GLY A 764 -34.96 25.68 -8.58
N LYS A 765 -33.88 26.47 -8.67
CA LYS A 765 -33.30 26.86 -9.97
C LYS A 765 -32.24 25.86 -10.45
N SER A 766 -32.16 25.67 -11.77
CA SER A 766 -31.17 24.78 -12.42
C SER A 766 -29.71 25.22 -12.20
N TYR A 767 -29.50 26.53 -12.10
CA TYR A 767 -28.17 27.11 -11.82
C TYR A 767 -28.21 27.82 -10.48
N SER A 768 -27.41 27.31 -9.56
CA SER A 768 -27.43 27.75 -8.16
C SER A 768 -26.56 28.97 -7.96
N ARG A 769 -27.11 30.02 -7.38
CA ARG A 769 -26.41 31.29 -7.11
C ARG A 769 -26.02 31.44 -5.65
N ILE A 770 -26.45 30.51 -4.80
CA ILE A 770 -26.24 30.56 -3.35
C ILE A 770 -26.03 29.15 -2.79
N TYR A 771 -25.09 29.00 -1.87
CA TYR A 771 -24.87 27.76 -1.12
C TYR A 771 -24.60 28.09 0.34
N LEU A 772 -25.20 27.34 1.24
CA LEU A 772 -25.00 27.41 2.67
C LEU A 772 -23.76 26.62 3.07
N ALA A 773 -22.93 27.20 3.94
CA ALA A 773 -21.76 26.57 4.52
C ALA A 773 -22.05 26.07 5.93
N TYR A 774 -21.91 24.77 6.14
CA TYR A 774 -22.07 24.13 7.45
C TYR A 774 -20.69 23.76 8.03
N PRO A 775 -20.59 23.64 9.38
CA PRO A 775 -19.32 23.37 10.05
C PRO A 775 -18.69 22.04 9.59
N ALA A 776 -17.39 21.94 9.75
CA ALA A 776 -16.66 20.71 9.51
C ALA A 776 -17.05 19.62 10.52
N GLY A 777 -16.82 18.34 10.16
CA GLY A 777 -17.03 17.21 11.06
C GLY A 777 -18.50 16.81 11.26
N MET A 778 -19.45 17.36 10.51
CA MET A 778 -20.86 16.99 10.63
C MET A 778 -21.15 15.51 10.41
N ASN A 779 -20.30 14.83 9.67
CA ASN A 779 -20.43 13.44 9.35
C ASN A 779 -19.24 12.66 9.89
N GLY A 780 -19.51 11.56 10.60
CA GLY A 780 -18.50 10.63 11.06
C GLY A 780 -18.96 9.19 10.90
N SER A 781 -18.06 8.25 11.01
CA SER A 781 -18.38 6.83 11.08
C SER A 781 -17.58 6.16 12.17
N GLU A 782 -18.21 5.20 12.83
CA GLU A 782 -17.58 4.34 13.83
C GLU A 782 -17.87 2.89 13.48
N ARG A 783 -16.81 2.08 13.47
CA ARG A 783 -16.91 0.64 13.24
C ARG A 783 -16.16 -0.09 14.33
N ARG A 784 -16.75 -1.19 14.83
CA ARG A 784 -16.12 -2.07 15.82
C ARG A 784 -16.28 -3.50 15.37
N GLN A 785 -15.23 -4.30 15.50
CA GLN A 785 -15.29 -5.70 15.10
C GLN A 785 -14.47 -6.58 16.05
N GLY A 786 -15.08 -7.68 16.46
CA GLY A 786 -14.43 -8.76 17.20
C GLY A 786 -14.28 -10.00 16.33
N THR A 787 -13.05 -10.51 16.20
CA THR A 787 -12.75 -11.69 15.38
C THR A 787 -11.95 -12.72 16.16
N MET A 788 -12.13 -14.00 15.83
CA MET A 788 -11.34 -15.10 16.38
C MET A 788 -11.14 -16.19 15.33
N VAL A 789 -9.96 -16.77 15.30
CA VAL A 789 -9.60 -17.85 14.39
C VAL A 789 -8.92 -18.95 15.19
N LEU A 790 -9.52 -20.12 15.23
CA LEU A 790 -8.93 -21.34 15.77
C LEU A 790 -8.47 -22.23 14.62
N ARG A 791 -7.21 -22.61 14.62
CA ARG A 791 -6.64 -23.55 13.66
C ARG A 791 -6.12 -24.77 14.37
N VAL A 792 -6.55 -25.93 13.89
CA VAL A 792 -6.13 -27.26 14.34
C VAL A 792 -5.37 -27.93 13.21
N VAL A 793 -4.15 -28.35 13.47
CA VAL A 793 -3.29 -29.00 12.48
C VAL A 793 -2.95 -30.39 12.98
N GLN A 794 -3.36 -31.39 12.23
CA GLN A 794 -3.08 -32.81 12.46
C GLN A 794 -2.02 -33.29 11.47
N SER A 795 -0.88 -33.67 11.96
CA SER A 795 0.20 -34.27 11.18
C SER A 795 0.26 -35.78 11.40
N ILE A 796 0.23 -36.58 10.35
CA ILE A 796 0.31 -38.04 10.37
C ILE A 796 1.53 -38.50 9.55
N PRO A 797 2.74 -38.53 10.18
CA PRO A 797 4.00 -38.79 9.49
C PRO A 797 4.04 -40.08 8.73
N LYS A 798 3.52 -41.14 9.30
CA LYS A 798 3.51 -42.48 8.70
C LYS A 798 2.77 -42.56 7.35
N LEU A 799 1.83 -41.63 7.13
CA LEU A 799 1.02 -41.58 5.91
C LEU A 799 1.43 -40.43 4.98
N ASN A 800 2.44 -39.61 5.34
CA ASN A 800 2.78 -38.38 4.66
C ASN A 800 1.54 -37.50 4.44
N PHE A 801 0.82 -37.25 5.55
CA PHE A 801 -0.50 -36.63 5.50
C PHE A 801 -0.60 -35.49 6.53
N VAL A 802 -1.06 -34.33 6.08
CA VAL A 802 -1.36 -33.16 6.94
C VAL A 802 -2.81 -32.74 6.71
N LEU A 803 -3.56 -32.67 7.79
CA LEU A 803 -4.92 -32.17 7.83
C LEU A 803 -4.96 -30.88 8.64
N SER A 804 -5.58 -29.83 8.14
CA SER A 804 -5.87 -28.66 8.97
C SER A 804 -7.33 -28.23 8.86
N GLY A 805 -7.94 -28.07 10.02
CA GLY A 805 -9.24 -27.44 10.19
C GLY A 805 -9.08 -26.01 10.71
N THR A 806 -9.81 -25.06 10.14
CA THR A 806 -9.81 -23.68 10.59
C THR A 806 -11.24 -23.24 10.84
N VAL A 807 -11.51 -22.76 12.05
CA VAL A 807 -12.77 -22.13 12.42
C VAL A 807 -12.52 -20.66 12.59
N GLN A 808 -13.17 -19.85 11.77
CA GLN A 808 -13.09 -18.39 11.82
C GLN A 808 -14.44 -17.83 12.24
N THR A 809 -14.44 -16.85 13.12
CA THR A 809 -15.67 -16.16 13.51
C THR A 809 -15.48 -14.66 13.58
N ILE A 810 -16.48 -13.93 13.10
CA ILE A 810 -16.73 -12.55 13.49
C ILE A 810 -17.84 -12.62 14.54
N PHE A 811 -17.46 -12.57 15.81
CA PHE A 811 -18.42 -12.70 16.90
C PHE A 811 -19.10 -11.38 17.27
N TYR A 812 -18.53 -10.27 16.88
CA TYR A 812 -19.08 -8.91 17.05
C TYR A 812 -18.77 -8.05 15.83
N ASP A 813 -19.76 -7.34 15.30
CA ASP A 813 -19.61 -6.46 14.16
C ASP A 813 -20.63 -5.33 14.25
N TYR A 814 -20.13 -4.11 14.47
CA TYR A 814 -20.91 -2.92 14.75
C TYR A 814 -20.50 -1.82 13.79
N THR A 815 -21.52 -1.10 13.28
CA THR A 815 -21.34 0.07 12.41
C THR A 815 -22.32 1.15 12.84
N MET A 816 -21.85 2.40 12.89
CA MET A 816 -22.68 3.57 13.15
C MET A 816 -22.17 4.75 12.31
N ASN A 817 -23.08 5.45 11.64
CA ASN A 817 -22.79 6.72 11.00
C ASN A 817 -23.34 7.85 11.88
N SER A 818 -22.45 8.66 12.42
CA SER A 818 -22.83 9.78 13.27
C SER A 818 -23.03 11.06 12.47
N ARG A 819 -24.08 11.80 12.80
CA ARG A 819 -24.36 13.12 12.28
C ARG A 819 -24.88 14.00 13.40
N PHE A 820 -24.50 15.26 13.40
CA PHE A 820 -25.05 16.19 14.37
C PHE A 820 -25.92 17.26 13.71
N THR A 821 -26.89 17.78 14.46
CA THR A 821 -27.70 18.92 14.02
C THR A 821 -26.82 20.18 14.05
N ALA A 822 -26.79 20.91 12.95
CA ALA A 822 -25.96 22.10 12.81
C ALA A 822 -26.73 23.23 12.13
N ALA A 823 -26.56 24.44 12.64
CA ALA A 823 -26.89 25.64 11.91
C ALA A 823 -25.80 25.94 10.88
N PRO A 824 -26.13 26.53 9.72
CA PRO A 824 -25.12 26.99 8.80
C PRO A 824 -24.30 28.13 9.42
N GLU A 825 -22.99 28.13 9.19
CA GLU A 825 -22.08 29.20 9.66
C GLU A 825 -22.16 30.46 8.81
N GLY A 826 -22.67 30.35 7.60
CA GLY A 826 -22.75 31.39 6.60
C GLY A 826 -23.20 30.85 5.25
N TYR A 827 -23.06 31.68 4.24
CA TYR A 827 -23.39 31.31 2.86
C TYR A 827 -22.40 31.92 1.87
N ILE A 828 -22.30 31.31 0.70
CA ILE A 828 -21.60 31.84 -0.46
C ILE A 828 -22.63 32.24 -1.47
N ILE A 829 -22.48 33.43 -2.05
CA ILE A 829 -23.39 33.99 -3.02
C ILE A 829 -22.61 34.54 -4.23
N ALA A 830 -23.14 34.29 -5.44
CA ALA A 830 -22.66 34.91 -6.67
C ALA A 830 -23.03 36.37 -6.73
N GLU A 831 -22.12 37.26 -7.11
CA GLU A 831 -22.47 38.66 -7.35
C GLU A 831 -23.41 38.78 -8.55
N GLU A 832 -24.42 39.67 -8.44
CA GLU A 832 -25.28 40.02 -9.55
C GLU A 832 -24.60 40.99 -10.55
N ASN A 833 -25.06 40.93 -11.78
CA ASN A 833 -24.61 41.82 -12.86
C ASN A 833 -23.11 41.75 -13.22
N VAL A 834 -22.47 40.62 -12.97
CA VAL A 834 -21.13 40.38 -13.49
C VAL A 834 -21.26 40.24 -15.01
N ALA A 835 -20.62 41.14 -15.75
CA ALA A 835 -20.55 41.06 -17.21
C ALA A 835 -19.94 39.69 -17.58
N PRO A 836 -20.34 39.03 -18.69
CA PRO A 836 -19.72 37.80 -19.14
C PRO A 836 -18.25 38.01 -19.33
N GLN A 837 -17.46 37.58 -18.33
CA GLN A 837 -16.02 37.70 -18.36
C GLN A 837 -15.36 36.34 -18.34
N VAL A 838 -14.26 36.23 -19.02
CA VAL A 838 -13.40 35.09 -18.99
C VAL A 838 -12.78 34.96 -17.59
N GLY A 839 -13.39 34.10 -16.76
CA GLY A 839 -12.65 33.50 -15.64
C GLY A 839 -12.71 34.08 -14.23
N THR A 840 -13.35 35.22 -13.94
CA THR A 840 -13.27 35.80 -12.59
C THR A 840 -14.50 36.58 -12.15
N GLY A 841 -15.66 35.93 -12.13
CA GLY A 841 -16.74 36.50 -11.31
C GLY A 841 -16.37 36.42 -9.82
N MET A 842 -16.62 37.48 -9.07
CA MET A 842 -16.42 37.47 -7.64
C MET A 842 -17.56 36.70 -6.95
N ASN A 843 -17.25 35.97 -5.93
CA ASN A 843 -18.22 35.43 -4.98
C ASN A 843 -17.95 36.04 -3.62
N LYS A 844 -18.99 36.14 -2.82
CA LYS A 844 -18.91 36.67 -1.47
C LYS A 844 -19.31 35.60 -0.47
N TYR A 845 -18.41 35.32 0.46
CA TYR A 845 -18.77 34.55 1.66
C TYR A 845 -19.30 35.52 2.72
N VAL A 846 -20.48 35.22 3.25
CA VAL A 846 -21.13 36.00 4.32
C VAL A 846 -21.30 35.07 5.51
N ALA A 847 -20.62 35.36 6.59
CA ALA A 847 -20.79 34.64 7.87
C ALA A 847 -22.04 35.15 8.58
N PHE A 848 -22.80 34.26 9.21
CA PHE A 848 -23.89 34.62 10.09
C PHE A 848 -23.34 35.08 11.44
N THR A 849 -23.91 36.18 11.96
CA THR A 849 -23.60 36.63 13.33
C THR A 849 -24.40 35.82 14.36
N SER A 850 -23.97 35.88 15.63
CA SER A 850 -24.71 35.24 16.73
C SER A 850 -26.14 35.74 16.87
N ASP A 851 -26.35 37.05 16.64
CA ASP A 851 -27.68 37.66 16.71
C ASP A 851 -28.59 37.18 15.57
N GLN A 852 -28.06 37.05 14.35
CA GLN A 852 -28.79 36.51 13.21
C GLN A 852 -29.14 35.01 13.42
N LEU A 853 -28.25 34.24 14.02
CA LEU A 853 -28.51 32.83 14.36
C LEU A 853 -29.55 32.65 15.46
N ALA A 854 -29.68 33.67 16.36
CA ALA A 854 -30.67 33.68 17.43
C ALA A 854 -32.06 34.20 16.97
N ASP A 855 -32.13 34.98 15.88
CA ASP A 855 -33.36 35.51 15.34
C ASP A 855 -34.12 34.44 14.54
N SER A 856 -35.28 34.05 15.08
CA SER A 856 -36.12 33.02 14.41
C SER A 856 -36.70 33.45 13.05
N ASP A 857 -36.82 34.72 12.81
CA ASP A 857 -37.41 35.31 11.61
C ASP A 857 -36.40 35.91 10.66
N TYR A 858 -35.09 35.80 11.01
CA TYR A 858 -34.04 36.25 10.13
C TYR A 858 -34.07 35.56 8.78
N SER A 859 -34.04 36.33 7.69
CA SER A 859 -34.01 35.84 6.32
C SER A 859 -32.80 36.36 5.56
N PHE A 860 -32.23 35.52 4.74
CA PHE A 860 -31.05 35.85 3.95
C PHE A 860 -31.25 35.45 2.47
N PRO A 861 -30.43 35.97 1.56
CA PRO A 861 -29.44 36.99 1.69
C PRO A 861 -30.08 38.36 1.85
N GLU A 862 -29.54 39.17 2.76
CA GLU A 862 -29.96 40.59 2.91
C GLU A 862 -29.63 41.38 1.63
N ASN A 863 -30.54 42.25 1.20
CA ASN A 863 -30.35 43.17 0.07
C ASN A 863 -30.04 42.48 -1.29
N TRP A 864 -30.46 41.24 -1.46
CA TRP A 864 -30.26 40.55 -2.73
C TRP A 864 -31.24 41.13 -3.79
N PRO A 865 -30.74 41.63 -4.94
CA PRO A 865 -31.57 42.35 -5.92
C PRO A 865 -32.68 41.52 -6.53
N SER A 866 -32.51 40.19 -6.64
CA SER A 866 -33.53 39.29 -7.21
C SER A 866 -34.72 39.01 -6.29
N GLY A 867 -34.68 39.52 -5.05
CA GLY A 867 -35.76 39.35 -4.07
C GLY A 867 -35.86 38.00 -3.41
N GLU A 868 -34.95 37.05 -3.76
CA GLU A 868 -34.90 35.72 -3.14
C GLU A 868 -34.54 35.82 -1.66
N ARG A 869 -35.33 35.11 -0.80
CA ARG A 869 -35.12 35.10 0.64
C ARG A 869 -35.37 33.71 1.20
N PHE A 870 -34.56 33.33 2.16
CA PHE A 870 -34.65 32.04 2.85
C PHE A 870 -34.60 32.26 4.36
N LEU A 871 -35.58 31.70 5.08
CA LEU A 871 -35.57 31.74 6.55
C LEU A 871 -34.44 30.86 7.11
N LEU A 872 -33.58 31.44 7.95
CA LEU A 872 -32.41 30.74 8.47
C LEU A 872 -32.79 29.54 9.34
N LYS A 873 -33.85 29.65 10.14
CA LYS A 873 -34.39 28.55 10.96
C LYS A 873 -34.77 27.31 10.17
N GLU A 874 -35.20 27.46 8.89
CA GLU A 874 -35.56 26.35 8.00
C GLU A 874 -34.31 25.65 7.43
N GLN A 875 -33.18 26.31 7.45
CA GLN A 875 -31.92 25.85 6.92
C GLN A 875 -31.09 25.06 7.94
N ILE A 876 -31.55 24.92 9.18
CA ILE A 876 -30.85 24.11 10.18
C ILE A 876 -30.85 22.65 9.70
N PHE A 877 -29.65 22.11 9.53
CA PHE A 877 -29.49 20.70 9.23
C PHE A 877 -29.92 19.88 10.45
N LYS A 878 -30.92 19.04 10.27
CA LYS A 878 -31.39 18.13 11.31
C LYS A 878 -30.87 16.73 11.03
N LYS A 879 -30.57 16.00 12.08
CA LYS A 879 -30.30 14.56 12.00
C LYS A 879 -31.45 13.86 11.27
N THR A 880 -31.13 12.89 10.46
CA THR A 880 -32.15 11.97 9.90
C THR A 880 -32.57 10.97 10.98
N ALA A 881 -33.71 10.32 10.81
CA ALA A 881 -34.12 9.22 11.69
C ALA A 881 -33.13 8.06 11.78
N TYR A 882 -32.20 7.98 10.84
CA TYR A 882 -31.17 6.94 10.71
C TYR A 882 -29.77 7.40 11.18
N SER A 883 -29.64 8.67 11.60
CA SER A 883 -28.37 9.16 12.18
C SER A 883 -28.20 8.61 13.58
N ASP A 884 -26.96 8.27 13.91
CA ASP A 884 -26.58 7.70 15.21
C ASP A 884 -27.32 6.39 15.58
N VAL A 885 -27.88 5.69 14.59
CA VAL A 885 -28.49 4.38 14.78
C VAL A 885 -27.43 3.32 14.62
N PRO A 886 -27.13 2.55 15.68
CA PRO A 886 -26.18 1.47 15.57
C PRO A 886 -26.73 0.30 14.77
N GLU A 887 -25.90 -0.29 13.95
CA GLU A 887 -26.17 -1.53 13.24
C GLU A 887 -25.21 -2.61 13.70
N THR A 888 -25.76 -3.72 14.22
CA THR A 888 -24.98 -4.86 14.72
C THR A 888 -25.33 -6.09 13.90
N TRP A 889 -24.34 -6.61 13.18
CA TRP A 889 -24.51 -7.79 12.36
C TRP A 889 -24.46 -9.07 13.20
N PRO A 890 -25.21 -10.13 12.83
CA PRO A 890 -25.17 -11.40 13.52
C PRO A 890 -23.77 -12.04 13.40
N PRO A 891 -23.35 -12.89 14.35
CA PRO A 891 -22.08 -13.62 14.27
C PRO A 891 -21.97 -14.43 12.98
N LEU A 892 -20.80 -14.37 12.35
CA LEU A 892 -20.46 -15.15 11.16
C LEU A 892 -19.48 -16.24 11.56
N TRP A 893 -19.75 -17.50 11.22
CA TRP A 893 -18.88 -18.64 11.42
C TRP A 893 -18.47 -19.23 10.08
N VAL A 894 -17.19 -19.39 9.83
CA VAL A 894 -16.63 -19.95 8.59
C VAL A 894 -15.73 -21.13 8.94
N PHE A 895 -16.00 -22.29 8.34
CA PHE A 895 -15.25 -23.51 8.55
C PHE A 895 -14.49 -23.87 7.26
N ASN A 896 -13.18 -23.98 7.37
CA ASN A 896 -12.31 -24.35 6.26
C ASN A 896 -11.54 -25.61 6.58
N LEU A 897 -11.39 -26.48 5.60
CA LEU A 897 -10.67 -27.74 5.70
C LEU A 897 -9.59 -27.81 4.61
N ARG A 898 -8.41 -28.29 4.97
CA ARG A 898 -7.32 -28.53 4.03
C ARG A 898 -6.66 -29.86 4.31
N VAL A 899 -6.31 -30.52 3.24
CA VAL A 899 -5.67 -31.84 3.25
C VAL A 899 -4.48 -31.79 2.31
N THR A 900 -3.30 -32.15 2.76
CA THR A 900 -2.10 -32.27 1.94
C THR A 900 -1.53 -33.68 2.10
N LYS A 901 -1.18 -34.33 0.97
CA LYS A 901 -0.61 -35.65 0.94
C LYS A 901 0.54 -35.73 -0.07
N ASP A 902 1.71 -36.13 0.39
CA ASP A 902 2.77 -36.57 -0.51
C ASP A 902 2.49 -38.00 -0.97
N ILE A 903 2.24 -38.16 -2.28
CA ILE A 903 1.95 -39.45 -2.92
C ILE A 903 3.26 -40.21 -3.09
N THR A 904 4.29 -39.51 -3.54
CA THR A 904 5.66 -40.04 -3.69
C THR A 904 6.64 -39.01 -3.13
N LYS A 905 7.95 -39.27 -3.21
CA LYS A 905 8.98 -38.30 -2.77
C LYS A 905 9.00 -37.03 -3.62
N PHE A 906 8.49 -37.10 -4.84
CA PHE A 906 8.51 -35.98 -5.80
C PHE A 906 7.12 -35.55 -6.30
N LEU A 907 6.04 -36.22 -5.91
CA LEU A 907 4.68 -35.87 -6.29
C LEU A 907 3.81 -35.77 -5.05
N GLY A 908 3.14 -34.62 -4.90
CA GLY A 908 2.15 -34.43 -3.86
C GLY A 908 0.88 -33.76 -4.39
N THR A 909 -0.16 -33.85 -3.57
CA THR A 909 -1.45 -33.21 -3.85
C THR A 909 -1.99 -32.53 -2.61
N SER A 910 -2.73 -31.46 -2.79
CA SER A 910 -3.48 -30.81 -1.76
C SER A 910 -4.91 -30.56 -2.20
N PHE A 911 -5.84 -30.71 -1.26
CA PHE A 911 -7.25 -30.42 -1.45
C PHE A 911 -7.71 -29.44 -0.37
N TYR A 912 -8.58 -28.52 -0.71
CA TYR A 912 -9.18 -27.60 0.27
C TYR A 912 -10.68 -27.40 0.01
N VAL A 913 -11.36 -27.06 1.10
CA VAL A 913 -12.75 -26.60 1.10
C VAL A 913 -12.85 -25.38 1.98
N ASN A 914 -13.39 -24.28 1.44
CA ASN A 914 -13.67 -23.08 2.20
C ASN A 914 -15.18 -22.93 2.41
N ASN A 915 -15.55 -22.40 3.58
CA ASN A 915 -16.94 -22.23 4.00
C ASN A 915 -17.76 -23.51 3.87
N LEU A 916 -17.24 -24.60 4.44
CA LEU A 916 -17.76 -25.95 4.32
C LEU A 916 -19.28 -26.07 4.62
N PHE A 917 -19.80 -25.26 5.56
CA PHE A 917 -21.21 -25.28 5.95
C PHE A 917 -22.03 -24.15 5.32
N PHE A 918 -21.47 -23.39 4.36
CA PHE A 918 -22.14 -22.32 3.64
C PHE A 918 -22.86 -21.32 4.55
N SER A 919 -22.16 -20.84 5.59
CA SER A 919 -22.75 -19.95 6.59
C SER A 919 -23.00 -18.56 6.00
N GLN A 920 -24.29 -18.16 5.93
CA GLN A 920 -24.76 -16.85 5.49
C GLN A 920 -25.94 -16.41 6.37
N PRO A 921 -25.69 -15.88 7.57
CA PRO A 921 -26.76 -15.48 8.47
C PRO A 921 -27.54 -14.28 7.94
N TRP A 922 -28.87 -14.32 8.10
CA TRP A 922 -29.78 -13.23 7.77
C TRP A 922 -29.65 -12.10 8.78
N HIS A 923 -29.75 -10.88 8.31
CA HIS A 923 -29.75 -9.68 9.12
C HIS A 923 -30.90 -8.75 8.74
N LYS A 924 -31.65 -8.27 9.74
CA LYS A 924 -32.59 -7.17 9.58
C LYS A 924 -31.89 -5.87 9.98
N SER A 925 -31.73 -4.97 9.01
CA SER A 925 -31.08 -3.68 9.25
C SER A 925 -31.87 -2.82 10.23
N SER A 926 -31.18 -2.26 11.22
CA SER A 926 -31.73 -1.25 12.12
C SER A 926 -31.91 0.10 11.42
N VAL A 927 -31.14 0.33 10.36
CA VAL A 927 -31.07 1.61 9.64
C VAL A 927 -32.09 1.68 8.52
N SER A 928 -32.26 0.62 7.73
CA SER A 928 -33.11 0.64 6.51
C SER A 928 -34.33 -0.25 6.59
N SER A 929 -34.54 -0.99 7.67
CA SER A 929 -35.59 -2.00 7.80
C SER A 929 -35.53 -3.14 6.77
N SER A 930 -34.52 -3.16 5.90
CA SER A 930 -34.32 -4.24 4.92
C SER A 930 -33.78 -5.50 5.59
N VAL A 931 -34.11 -6.66 5.00
CA VAL A 931 -33.57 -7.94 5.42
C VAL A 931 -32.62 -8.43 4.34
N THR A 932 -31.37 -8.66 4.70
CA THR A 932 -30.32 -9.08 3.78
C THR A 932 -29.53 -10.24 4.36
N GLU A 933 -28.98 -11.08 3.52
CA GLU A 933 -27.98 -12.03 3.94
C GLU A 933 -26.67 -11.32 4.20
N ARG A 934 -25.98 -11.68 5.28
CA ARG A 934 -24.62 -11.26 5.49
C ARG A 934 -23.75 -11.92 4.44
N ASN A 935 -23.18 -11.14 3.51
CA ASN A 935 -22.27 -11.66 2.52
C ASN A 935 -21.09 -12.33 3.21
N SER A 936 -21.05 -13.64 3.11
CA SER A 936 -19.93 -14.48 3.51
C SER A 936 -19.21 -14.98 2.26
N ASN A 937 -18.13 -15.70 2.49
CA ASN A 937 -17.48 -16.45 1.43
C ASN A 937 -18.45 -17.46 0.83
N LEU A 938 -18.49 -17.50 -0.47
CA LEU A 938 -19.13 -18.59 -1.16
C LEU A 938 -18.40 -19.91 -0.79
N PHE A 939 -19.16 -21.00 -0.73
CA PHE A 939 -18.58 -22.32 -0.68
C PHE A 939 -17.63 -22.49 -1.87
N SER A 940 -16.42 -22.92 -1.63
CA SER A 940 -15.44 -23.18 -2.67
C SER A 940 -14.53 -24.34 -2.30
N PHE A 941 -14.10 -25.10 -3.30
CA PHE A 941 -13.15 -26.18 -3.13
C PHE A 941 -12.16 -26.17 -4.29
N GLY A 942 -10.99 -26.77 -4.09
CA GLY A 942 -9.98 -26.83 -5.12
C GLY A 942 -8.94 -27.91 -4.86
N ILE A 943 -8.19 -28.22 -5.91
CA ILE A 943 -7.11 -29.19 -5.90
C ILE A 943 -5.82 -28.55 -6.39
N GLU A 944 -4.73 -28.96 -5.81
CA GLU A 944 -3.38 -28.63 -6.23
C GLU A 944 -2.57 -29.89 -6.44
N LEU A 945 -1.81 -29.94 -7.51
CA LEU A 945 -0.78 -30.93 -7.76
C LEU A 945 0.58 -30.24 -7.77
N TYR A 946 1.57 -30.81 -7.11
CA TYR A 946 2.93 -30.30 -7.13
C TYR A 946 3.94 -31.42 -7.35
N VAL A 947 5.01 -31.06 -8.07
CA VAL A 947 6.13 -31.94 -8.41
C VAL A 947 7.41 -31.23 -8.01
N ASN A 948 8.30 -31.95 -7.30
CA ASN A 948 9.63 -31.50 -6.89
C ASN A 948 10.66 -32.49 -7.45
N LEU A 949 11.43 -32.12 -8.53
CA LEU A 949 12.40 -32.97 -9.24
C LEU A 949 13.81 -32.42 -9.16
#